data_202071c502cc03d880b0069a63790c41
#
_entry.id   202071c502cc03d880b0069a63790c41
#
_cell.length_a   1.000
_cell.length_b   1.000
_cell.length_c   1.000
_cell.angle_alpha   90.00
_cell.angle_beta   90.00
_cell.angle_gamma   90.00
#
_symmetry.space_group_name_H-M   'P 1'
#
loop_
_entity.id
_entity.type
_entity.pdbx_description
1 polymer ?
#
loop_
_entity_poly.entity_id
_entity_poly.type
_entity_poly.pdbx_seq_one_letter_code
_entity_poly.pdbx_strand_id
1 'polypeptide(L)'
;MFLAAGTFLGAWSVSGEGLAVSLVLLTAGVLALRSQSSHLRLARFAFFSFWIGAGFLSGLARVSLPARQARETFAMLPEGRDRADHLEGVLTDFWSGAPPRAHGKMRAERVQTAGLWRPFPAEVLLFVSGEEPIETVAGRGDRILLVGHLTREGPSASDRDIQAPWPVYRLSVKSAARVERRSRTPGSLLTAANRWLYGRLPPVGSRGAEFDRDVRGPLAALMLGRTADLDRGMVARYRRGGLYHMLVVAGLHVALAAGLLLALLRAVGVRGKKRDALLLFGVALFVLVAGGNPPAARAGLVFFVYLGARLLERPVRPLQAIGLSAILILLAAPKEIWSVGTVLTFAAVLGIALFLEPIREVLPRRPQGLFSAFAAALSAQAGTSPILLWRFNTVSVGGWLTAPLCVPLAAALIALGTVFLLLLSVGLFATPIAWLFGAGSRTLEFLAERASGVALMRPTPPLLLVALVTAASFSAALLPRRFRKVSAAAAALTFLFLAVRPGPSGPRRGLSVEALDIGQGDAVLLRWKRHAVLIDGGGPFDLDARDFGRTHLLPKLLDRGVARLDAAILTHPHPDHALGLFAILEELPVGLFARSAGEDEANFFRDLEALARRRGVRSSVLPAGAALVWPDARLTAIHSGGPRLKSDAINNQSLVLLFEREGRRALLTGDAGAPTEAALLRRGRVPRADLLKVGHHGSRTATTPAFLAAVAPRAALLSCGRDNRFGHPAPETLGTLAAARIHLFRTDLLSDVRLEMSSGATGVTWRGLP
;
A
#
# COMPACT_ATOMS: atom_id res chain seq x y z
N MET A 1 -16.31 4.70 23.03
CA MET A 1 -16.66 3.67 22.06
C MET A 1 -17.82 4.09 21.16
N PHE A 2 -18.93 4.62 21.68
CA PHE A 2 -20.12 4.99 20.91
C PHE A 2 -20.00 6.29 20.14
N LEU A 3 -19.33 7.29 20.72
CA LEU A 3 -18.97 8.50 20.00
C LEU A 3 -18.05 8.18 18.82
N ALA A 4 -17.10 7.26 19.01
CA ALA A 4 -16.23 6.77 17.96
C ALA A 4 -17.00 5.99 16.88
N ALA A 5 -17.98 5.16 17.27
CA ALA A 5 -18.85 4.47 16.31
C ALA A 5 -19.75 5.44 15.53
N GLY A 6 -20.29 6.48 16.19
CA GLY A 6 -21.04 7.53 15.52
C GLY A 6 -20.20 8.36 14.56
N THR A 7 -18.96 8.71 14.95
CA THR A 7 -18.00 9.40 14.08
C THR A 7 -17.60 8.54 12.89
N PHE A 8 -17.50 7.23 13.09
CA PHE A 8 -17.29 6.23 12.06
C PHE A 8 -18.45 6.19 11.07
N LEU A 9 -19.68 6.06 11.55
CA LEU A 9 -20.88 6.07 10.71
C LEU A 9 -21.00 7.35 9.90
N GLY A 10 -20.69 8.50 10.49
CA GLY A 10 -20.70 9.80 9.81
C GLY A 10 -19.62 9.93 8.74
N ALA A 11 -18.43 9.41 8.99
CA ALA A 11 -17.34 9.40 8.02
C ALA A 11 -17.61 8.41 6.86
N TRP A 12 -18.40 7.36 7.11
CA TRP A 12 -18.65 6.26 6.17
C TRP A 12 -19.99 6.32 5.43
N SER A 13 -20.88 7.22 5.80
CA SER A 13 -22.16 7.42 5.08
C SER A 13 -21.99 7.78 3.59
N VAL A 14 -20.76 7.94 3.12
CA VAL A 14 -20.39 8.24 1.72
C VAL A 14 -20.12 6.96 0.90
N SER A 15 -20.04 5.77 1.52
CA SER A 15 -19.87 4.48 0.81
C SER A 15 -20.75 3.39 1.44
N GLY A 16 -21.51 2.67 0.60
CA GLY A 16 -22.48 1.65 1.04
C GLY A 16 -21.91 0.44 1.83
N GLU A 17 -20.59 0.23 1.81
CA GLU A 17 -19.92 -0.86 2.53
C GLU A 17 -19.77 -0.58 4.04
N GLY A 18 -19.84 0.68 4.44
CA GLY A 18 -19.71 1.12 5.82
C GLY A 18 -20.81 0.65 6.76
N LEU A 19 -22.01 0.41 6.23
CA LEU A 19 -23.15 -0.01 7.01
C LEU A 19 -22.97 -1.39 7.66
N ALA A 20 -22.33 -2.33 6.96
CA ALA A 20 -22.16 -3.71 7.42
C ALA A 20 -21.15 -3.81 8.59
N VAL A 21 -20.01 -3.09 8.51
CA VAL A 21 -19.00 -3.08 9.59
C VAL A 21 -19.51 -2.30 10.80
N SER A 22 -20.29 -1.26 10.58
CA SER A 22 -20.93 -0.48 11.63
C SER A 22 -21.95 -1.30 12.42
N LEU A 23 -22.72 -2.15 11.76
CA LEU A 23 -23.65 -3.11 12.39
C LEU A 23 -22.91 -4.16 13.22
N VAL A 24 -21.76 -4.64 12.77
CA VAL A 24 -20.94 -5.61 13.52
C VAL A 24 -20.35 -4.98 14.80
N LEU A 25 -19.89 -3.73 14.71
CA LEU A 25 -19.38 -2.99 15.87
C LEU A 25 -20.51 -2.60 16.85
N LEU A 26 -21.70 -2.31 16.34
CA LEU A 26 -22.90 -2.02 17.15
C LEU A 26 -23.37 -3.28 17.88
N THR A 27 -23.41 -4.43 17.21
CA THR A 27 -23.77 -5.72 17.81
C THR A 27 -22.76 -6.16 18.85
N ALA A 28 -21.47 -5.98 18.63
CA ALA A 28 -20.42 -6.23 19.60
C ALA A 28 -20.54 -5.30 20.84
N GLY A 29 -20.90 -4.02 20.62
CA GLY A 29 -21.18 -3.07 21.69
C GLY A 29 -22.43 -3.41 22.52
N VAL A 30 -23.50 -3.87 21.88
CA VAL A 30 -24.75 -4.28 22.53
C VAL A 30 -24.56 -5.58 23.33
N LEU A 31 -23.80 -6.55 22.83
CA LEU A 31 -23.46 -7.79 23.55
C LEU A 31 -22.59 -7.53 24.79
N ALA A 32 -21.71 -6.52 24.74
CA ALA A 32 -20.90 -6.11 25.90
C ALA A 32 -21.70 -5.47 27.03
N LEU A 33 -22.96 -5.05 26.78
CA LEU A 33 -23.86 -4.42 27.74
C LEU A 33 -24.78 -5.40 28.49
N ARG A 34 -24.68 -6.69 28.26
CA ARG A 34 -25.59 -7.73 28.73
C ARG A 34 -25.45 -8.08 30.22
N SER A 35 -25.03 -7.17 31.09
CA SER A 35 -24.98 -7.42 32.53
C SER A 35 -25.71 -6.32 33.31
N GLN A 36 -26.73 -6.77 34.02
CA GLN A 36 -27.44 -6.20 35.17
C GLN A 36 -28.44 -5.05 35.00
N SER A 37 -29.66 -5.25 35.46
CA SER A 37 -30.83 -4.40 35.78
C SER A 37 -31.45 -3.54 34.65
N SER A 38 -32.82 -3.57 34.56
CA SER A 38 -33.64 -3.05 33.44
C SER A 38 -33.71 -1.54 33.31
N HIS A 39 -33.68 -0.75 34.36
CA HIS A 39 -33.80 0.72 34.28
C HIS A 39 -32.51 1.43 33.85
N LEU A 40 -31.38 0.89 34.22
CA LEU A 40 -30.08 1.39 33.72
C LEU A 40 -29.87 1.14 32.23
N ARG A 41 -30.55 0.17 31.64
CA ARG A 41 -30.44 -0.20 30.23
C ARG A 41 -31.05 0.86 29.29
N LEU A 42 -32.21 1.42 29.64
CA LEU A 42 -32.89 2.41 28.80
C LEU A 42 -32.14 3.76 28.80
N ALA A 43 -31.67 4.22 29.96
CA ALA A 43 -30.89 5.44 30.09
C ALA A 43 -29.53 5.32 29.38
N ARG A 44 -28.91 4.16 29.46
CA ARG A 44 -27.68 3.84 28.73
C ARG A 44 -27.95 3.78 27.22
N PHE A 45 -29.04 3.19 26.76
CA PHE A 45 -29.40 3.16 25.32
C PHE A 45 -29.70 4.54 24.76
N ALA A 46 -30.41 5.40 25.48
CA ALA A 46 -30.68 6.79 25.06
C ALA A 46 -29.38 7.63 25.01
N PHE A 47 -28.55 7.52 26.04
CA PHE A 47 -27.21 8.14 26.07
C PHE A 47 -26.34 7.66 24.89
N PHE A 48 -26.42 6.42 24.58
CA PHE A 48 -25.81 5.73 23.48
C PHE A 48 -26.18 6.30 22.12
N SER A 49 -27.50 6.34 21.84
CA SER A 49 -28.05 6.81 20.58
C SER A 49 -27.71 8.29 20.34
N PHE A 50 -27.71 9.09 21.39
CA PHE A 50 -27.32 10.50 21.34
C PHE A 50 -25.85 10.66 20.92
N TRP A 51 -24.93 9.92 21.53
CA TRP A 51 -23.51 10.04 21.21
C TRP A 51 -23.12 9.45 19.85
N ILE A 52 -23.84 8.40 19.40
CA ILE A 52 -23.71 7.89 18.02
C ILE A 52 -24.16 8.99 17.03
N GLY A 53 -25.31 9.61 17.27
CA GLY A 53 -25.82 10.67 16.42
C GLY A 53 -24.90 11.91 16.38
N ALA A 54 -24.40 12.36 17.53
CA ALA A 54 -23.46 13.47 17.63
C ALA A 54 -22.12 13.16 16.92
N GLY A 55 -21.61 11.93 17.07
CA GLY A 55 -20.42 11.47 16.38
C GLY A 55 -20.63 11.40 14.86
N PHE A 56 -21.80 10.91 14.42
CA PHE A 56 -22.20 10.86 13.02
C PHE A 56 -22.20 12.26 12.36
N LEU A 57 -22.86 13.23 12.98
CA LEU A 57 -22.90 14.61 12.51
C LEU A 57 -21.50 15.24 12.49
N SER A 58 -20.69 15.00 13.52
CA SER A 58 -19.31 15.46 13.57
C SER A 58 -18.44 14.84 12.47
N GLY A 59 -18.59 13.55 12.18
CA GLY A 59 -17.88 12.86 11.11
C GLY A 59 -18.26 13.40 9.72
N LEU A 60 -19.57 13.59 9.48
CA LEU A 60 -20.09 14.22 8.26
C LEU A 60 -19.49 15.62 8.05
N ALA A 61 -19.58 16.48 9.06
CA ALA A 61 -19.09 17.86 8.96
C ALA A 61 -17.57 17.94 8.72
N ARG A 62 -16.79 17.11 9.39
CA ARG A 62 -15.32 17.18 9.35
C ARG A 62 -14.68 16.45 8.17
N VAL A 63 -15.36 15.55 7.50
CA VAL A 63 -14.83 14.74 6.41
C VAL A 63 -15.50 15.07 5.08
N SER A 64 -16.83 15.02 5.01
CA SER A 64 -17.55 15.16 3.74
C SER A 64 -17.58 16.60 3.22
N LEU A 65 -17.77 17.60 4.10
CA LEU A 65 -17.82 19.00 3.67
C LEU A 65 -16.49 19.48 3.08
N PRO A 66 -15.33 19.31 3.76
CA PRO A 66 -14.05 19.66 3.16
C PRO A 66 -13.75 18.92 1.86
N ALA A 67 -14.09 17.63 1.78
CA ALA A 67 -13.87 16.84 0.56
C ALA A 67 -14.75 17.32 -0.63
N ARG A 68 -15.99 17.75 -0.34
CA ARG A 68 -16.87 18.36 -1.34
C ARG A 68 -16.32 19.70 -1.81
N GLN A 69 -15.94 20.58 -0.90
CA GLN A 69 -15.36 21.88 -1.23
C GLN A 69 -14.09 21.74 -2.06
N ALA A 70 -13.19 20.82 -1.71
CA ALA A 70 -11.99 20.56 -2.50
C ALA A 70 -12.33 20.07 -3.92
N ARG A 71 -13.34 19.21 -4.09
CA ARG A 71 -13.81 18.76 -5.42
C ARG A 71 -14.36 19.91 -6.27
N GLU A 72 -15.21 20.74 -5.68
CA GLU A 72 -15.81 21.90 -6.37
C GLU A 72 -14.73 22.90 -6.79
N THR A 73 -13.77 23.20 -5.91
CA THR A 73 -12.65 24.10 -6.23
C THR A 73 -11.73 23.50 -7.30
N PHE A 74 -11.44 22.19 -7.24
CA PHE A 74 -10.63 21.52 -8.27
C PHE A 74 -11.29 21.56 -9.65
N ALA A 75 -12.63 21.39 -9.72
CA ALA A 75 -13.38 21.47 -10.97
C ALA A 75 -13.36 22.88 -11.60
N MET A 76 -13.05 23.92 -10.83
CA MET A 76 -12.91 25.30 -11.34
C MET A 76 -11.48 25.62 -11.85
N LEU A 77 -10.53 24.69 -11.70
CA LEU A 77 -9.18 24.90 -12.22
C LEU A 77 -9.19 24.82 -13.76
N PRO A 78 -8.45 25.73 -14.44
CA PRO A 78 -8.36 25.66 -15.90
C PRO A 78 -7.82 24.33 -16.38
N GLU A 79 -8.32 23.81 -17.48
CA GLU A 79 -7.76 22.64 -18.14
C GLU A 79 -6.52 23.04 -18.94
N GLY A 80 -5.46 22.21 -18.93
CA GLY A 80 -4.27 22.40 -19.74
C GLY A 80 -3.01 21.77 -19.15
N ARG A 81 -2.08 21.37 -20.04
CA ARG A 81 -0.83 20.68 -19.64
C ARG A 81 0.23 21.63 -19.06
N ASP A 82 0.19 22.90 -19.42
CA ASP A 82 1.22 23.90 -19.04
C ASP A 82 0.78 24.78 -17.87
N ARG A 83 -0.31 24.43 -17.19
CA ARG A 83 -0.77 25.22 -16.07
C ARG A 83 0.16 25.02 -14.86
N ALA A 84 0.50 26.10 -14.21
CA ALA A 84 1.19 26.11 -12.93
C ALA A 84 0.21 26.49 -11.83
N ASP A 85 -0.13 25.50 -10.99
CA ASP A 85 -1.01 25.71 -9.82
C ASP A 85 -0.17 26.17 -8.64
N HIS A 86 -0.62 27.23 -7.97
CA HIS A 86 -0.03 27.68 -6.71
C HIS A 86 -0.84 27.09 -5.57
N LEU A 87 -0.19 26.31 -4.71
CA LEU A 87 -0.83 25.59 -3.61
C LEU A 87 -0.18 25.98 -2.29
N GLU A 88 -0.98 26.38 -1.31
CA GLU A 88 -0.50 26.69 0.02
C GLU A 88 -1.12 25.76 1.05
N GLY A 89 -0.31 25.32 2.01
CA GLY A 89 -0.74 24.44 3.10
C GLY A 89 0.39 24.06 4.03
N VAL A 90 0.14 23.11 4.91
CA VAL A 90 1.08 22.64 5.93
C VAL A 90 1.61 21.28 5.56
N LEU A 91 2.93 21.11 5.55
CA LEU A 91 3.60 19.82 5.33
C LEU A 91 3.29 18.89 6.51
N THR A 92 2.65 17.75 6.24
CA THR A 92 2.16 16.86 7.28
C THR A 92 3.07 15.66 7.53
N ASP A 93 4.01 15.38 6.59
CA ASP A 93 4.95 14.29 6.73
C ASP A 93 6.38 14.76 6.47
N PHE A 94 7.37 13.95 6.84
CA PHE A 94 8.75 14.20 6.44
C PHE A 94 8.90 13.85 4.95
N TRP A 95 9.83 14.57 4.29
CA TRP A 95 10.21 14.20 2.94
C TRP A 95 10.80 12.78 2.92
N SER A 96 10.49 12.03 1.88
CA SER A 96 11.04 10.70 1.63
C SER A 96 11.62 10.65 0.21
N GLY A 97 12.63 9.83 0.01
CA GLY A 97 13.38 9.75 -1.24
C GLY A 97 14.60 10.67 -1.23
N ALA A 98 15.61 10.28 -2.02
CA ALA A 98 16.84 11.07 -2.21
C ALA A 98 16.75 11.87 -3.53
N PRO A 99 17.51 12.96 -3.68
CA PRO A 99 17.63 13.62 -4.97
C PRO A 99 17.96 12.62 -6.10
N PRO A 100 17.43 12.79 -7.29
CA PRO A 100 16.70 13.97 -7.77
C PRO A 100 15.19 13.97 -7.50
N ARG A 101 14.66 13.08 -6.65
CA ARG A 101 13.21 12.96 -6.39
C ARG A 101 12.91 12.82 -4.92
N ALA A 102 12.07 13.72 -4.43
CA ALA A 102 11.54 13.68 -3.08
C ALA A 102 10.01 13.57 -3.09
N HIS A 103 9.46 12.88 -2.11
CA HIS A 103 8.03 12.71 -1.91
C HIS A 103 7.64 13.24 -0.53
N GLY A 104 6.46 13.84 -0.44
CA GLY A 104 5.93 14.32 0.83
C GLY A 104 4.41 14.32 0.82
N LYS A 105 3.82 14.66 1.97
CA LYS A 105 2.37 14.87 2.10
C LYS A 105 2.12 16.23 2.72
N MET A 106 1.12 16.91 2.20
CA MET A 106 0.72 18.21 2.71
C MET A 106 -0.79 18.26 2.90
N ARG A 107 -1.24 18.93 3.93
CA ARG A 107 -2.62 19.38 4.04
C ARG A 107 -2.72 20.74 3.39
N ALA A 108 -3.27 20.76 2.18
CA ALA A 108 -3.54 21.97 1.44
C ALA A 108 -4.66 22.75 2.14
N GLU A 109 -4.55 24.07 2.13
CA GLU A 109 -5.54 24.97 2.69
C GLU A 109 -6.19 25.83 1.60
N ARG A 110 -5.41 26.23 0.61
CA ARG A 110 -5.89 27.07 -0.51
C ARG A 110 -5.09 26.84 -1.79
N VAL A 111 -5.74 27.07 -2.91
CA VAL A 111 -5.17 27.04 -4.26
C VAL A 111 -5.46 28.33 -4.99
N GLN A 112 -4.53 28.81 -5.80
CA GLN A 112 -4.74 30.02 -6.62
C GLN A 112 -5.36 29.62 -7.96
N THR A 113 -6.49 30.25 -8.29
CA THR A 113 -7.24 30.00 -9.52
C THR A 113 -7.54 31.35 -10.18
N ALA A 114 -7.10 31.56 -11.41
CA ALA A 114 -7.28 32.85 -12.13
C ALA A 114 -6.83 34.05 -11.31
N GLY A 115 -5.70 33.96 -10.62
CA GLY A 115 -5.14 35.00 -9.76
C GLY A 115 -5.78 35.11 -8.36
N LEU A 116 -6.89 34.43 -8.10
CA LEU A 116 -7.61 34.49 -6.80
C LEU A 116 -7.35 33.22 -5.98
N TRP A 117 -7.09 33.42 -4.68
CA TRP A 117 -6.95 32.33 -3.72
C TRP A 117 -8.31 31.78 -3.30
N ARG A 118 -8.52 30.48 -3.48
CA ARG A 118 -9.73 29.76 -3.09
C ARG A 118 -9.43 28.71 -2.03
N PRO A 119 -10.35 28.44 -1.09
CA PRO A 119 -10.19 27.36 -0.12
C PRO A 119 -10.06 25.99 -0.82
N PHE A 120 -9.04 25.22 -0.44
CA PHE A 120 -8.80 23.87 -0.98
C PHE A 120 -8.39 22.92 0.15
N PRO A 121 -9.32 22.54 1.04
CA PRO A 121 -9.05 21.71 2.22
C PRO A 121 -8.87 20.23 1.83
N ALA A 122 -7.73 19.92 1.23
CA ALA A 122 -7.42 18.59 0.72
C ALA A 122 -6.09 18.04 1.26
N GLU A 123 -5.93 16.73 1.28
CA GLU A 123 -4.64 16.08 1.41
C GLU A 123 -4.03 15.91 0.01
N VAL A 124 -2.80 16.33 -0.14
CA VAL A 124 -2.09 16.36 -1.41
C VAL A 124 -0.78 15.59 -1.27
N LEU A 125 -0.57 14.64 -2.17
CA LEU A 125 0.70 13.96 -2.33
C LEU A 125 1.64 14.87 -3.14
N LEU A 126 2.83 15.08 -2.62
CA LEU A 126 3.83 15.95 -3.22
C LEU A 126 4.91 15.10 -3.89
N PHE A 127 5.25 15.45 -5.12
CA PHE A 127 6.35 14.88 -5.87
C PHE A 127 7.23 16.03 -6.35
N VAL A 128 8.43 16.15 -5.79
CA VAL A 128 9.37 17.22 -6.14
C VAL A 128 10.57 16.60 -6.81
N SER A 129 10.89 17.11 -8.00
CA SER A 129 12.07 16.73 -8.77
C SER A 129 13.12 17.82 -8.66
N GLY A 130 14.40 17.48 -8.43
CA GLY A 130 15.50 18.46 -8.34
C GLY A 130 16.72 17.86 -7.67
N GLU A 131 17.88 18.41 -7.95
CA GLU A 131 19.17 17.96 -7.40
C GLU A 131 19.39 18.44 -5.96
N GLU A 132 18.71 19.51 -5.54
CA GLU A 132 18.84 20.06 -4.19
C GLU A 132 18.02 19.26 -3.15
N PRO A 133 18.57 19.06 -1.95
CA PRO A 133 17.85 18.42 -0.85
C PRO A 133 16.69 19.30 -0.39
N ILE A 134 15.45 18.91 -0.71
CA ILE A 134 14.24 19.68 -0.34
C ILE A 134 14.08 19.86 1.17
N GLU A 135 14.66 18.98 1.98
CA GLU A 135 14.63 19.05 3.44
C GLU A 135 15.32 20.31 4.00
N THR A 136 16.21 20.91 3.23
CA THR A 136 16.85 22.19 3.60
C THR A 136 15.90 23.37 3.44
N VAL A 137 14.92 23.25 2.54
CA VAL A 137 13.95 24.31 2.25
C VAL A 137 12.77 24.27 3.22
N ALA A 138 12.17 23.10 3.43
CA ALA A 138 10.98 22.93 4.26
C ALA A 138 10.95 21.60 4.99
N GLY A 139 10.48 21.59 6.22
CA GLY A 139 10.30 20.40 7.05
C GLY A 139 8.86 20.21 7.51
N ARG A 140 8.57 19.02 8.06
CA ARG A 140 7.26 18.70 8.61
C ARG A 140 6.79 19.79 9.59
N GLY A 141 5.55 20.24 9.43
CA GLY A 141 4.93 21.29 10.21
C GLY A 141 5.18 22.69 9.66
N ASP A 142 5.99 22.88 8.63
CA ASP A 142 6.13 24.17 7.98
C ASP A 142 4.93 24.46 7.07
N ARG A 143 4.50 25.72 7.04
CA ARG A 143 3.55 26.21 6.02
C ARG A 143 4.34 26.53 4.77
N ILE A 144 3.96 25.96 3.67
CA ILE A 144 4.69 26.05 2.40
C ILE A 144 3.76 26.52 1.28
N LEU A 145 4.34 27.25 0.35
CA LEU A 145 3.78 27.57 -0.95
C LEU A 145 4.52 26.75 -1.99
N LEU A 146 3.77 26.07 -2.82
CA LEU A 146 4.28 25.23 -3.89
C LEU A 146 3.72 25.68 -5.23
N VAL A 147 4.56 25.61 -6.25
CA VAL A 147 4.16 25.87 -7.64
C VAL A 147 4.41 24.61 -8.45
N GLY A 148 3.36 24.02 -8.96
CA GLY A 148 3.45 22.76 -9.67
C GLY A 148 2.19 22.43 -10.47
N HIS A 149 2.09 21.21 -10.95
CA HIS A 149 0.93 20.70 -11.65
C HIS A 149 0.08 19.85 -10.71
N LEU A 150 -1.12 20.34 -10.37
CA LEU A 150 -2.07 19.65 -9.51
C LEU A 150 -2.96 18.74 -10.36
N THR A 151 -2.97 17.45 -10.04
CA THR A 151 -3.83 16.44 -10.66
C THR A 151 -4.68 15.77 -9.60
N ARG A 152 -5.85 15.29 -9.98
CA ARG A 152 -6.66 14.41 -9.16
C ARG A 152 -6.25 12.97 -9.47
N GLU A 153 -5.73 12.26 -8.49
CA GLU A 153 -5.52 10.82 -8.65
C GLU A 153 -6.89 10.12 -8.70
N GLY A 154 -7.10 9.30 -9.72
CA GLY A 154 -8.18 8.33 -9.70
C GLY A 154 -7.96 7.35 -8.56
N PRO A 155 -8.94 6.52 -8.18
CA PRO A 155 -8.73 5.45 -7.22
C PRO A 155 -7.59 4.58 -7.74
N SER A 156 -6.40 4.75 -7.16
CA SER A 156 -5.25 3.91 -7.47
C SER A 156 -5.55 2.51 -6.96
N ALA A 157 -5.23 1.50 -7.75
CA ALA A 157 -5.38 0.12 -7.31
C ALA A 157 -4.46 -0.27 -6.14
N SER A 158 -3.43 0.53 -5.87
CA SER A 158 -2.60 0.39 -4.68
C SER A 158 -3.26 0.98 -3.43
N ASP A 159 -4.24 1.86 -3.60
CA ASP A 159 -5.08 2.38 -2.54
C ASP A 159 -6.18 1.39 -2.18
N ARG A 160 -5.76 0.23 -1.68
CA ARG A 160 -6.56 -0.56 -0.76
C ARG A 160 -6.69 0.14 0.61
N ASP A 161 -6.35 1.39 0.72
CA ASP A 161 -6.90 2.22 1.75
C ASP A 161 -8.39 2.10 1.55
N ILE A 162 -9.08 1.52 2.54
CA ILE A 162 -10.54 1.49 2.60
C ILE A 162 -10.93 2.73 1.86
N GLN A 163 -11.50 2.62 0.65
CA GLN A 163 -11.52 3.71 -0.35
C GLN A 163 -11.95 4.96 0.37
N ALA A 164 -10.95 5.81 0.66
CA ALA A 164 -11.21 6.99 1.43
C ALA A 164 -12.26 7.74 0.64
N PRO A 165 -13.43 8.07 1.20
CA PRO A 165 -14.55 8.65 0.44
C PRO A 165 -14.23 10.06 -0.09
N TRP A 166 -12.99 10.48 0.01
CA TRP A 166 -12.48 11.77 -0.45
C TRP A 166 -11.44 11.57 -1.56
N PRO A 167 -11.38 12.50 -2.52
CA PRO A 167 -10.42 12.45 -3.60
C PRO A 167 -8.99 12.65 -3.07
N VAL A 168 -8.06 11.91 -3.62
CA VAL A 168 -6.62 12.12 -3.43
C VAL A 168 -6.12 13.02 -4.55
N TYR A 169 -5.32 14.01 -4.20
CA TYR A 169 -4.71 14.93 -5.14
C TYR A 169 -3.20 14.75 -5.14
N ARG A 170 -2.59 15.00 -6.30
CA ARG A 170 -1.15 14.91 -6.49
C ARG A 170 -0.65 16.24 -7.04
N LEU A 171 0.40 16.80 -6.45
CA LEU A 171 1.12 17.96 -6.98
C LEU A 171 2.52 17.55 -7.42
N SER A 172 2.80 17.73 -8.70
CA SER A 172 4.14 17.50 -9.27
C SER A 172 4.87 18.82 -9.39
N VAL A 173 5.99 18.94 -8.69
CA VAL A 173 6.84 20.15 -8.66
C VAL A 173 8.17 19.83 -9.35
N LYS A 174 8.54 20.60 -10.35
CA LYS A 174 9.71 20.34 -11.21
C LYS A 174 11.07 20.72 -10.57
N SER A 175 11.08 21.49 -9.47
CA SER A 175 12.30 21.91 -8.80
C SER A 175 12.04 22.28 -7.34
N ALA A 176 12.99 22.01 -6.46
CA ALA A 176 12.96 22.45 -5.08
C ALA A 176 12.90 23.98 -4.95
N ALA A 177 13.43 24.74 -5.91
CA ALA A 177 13.33 26.19 -5.97
C ALA A 177 11.89 26.73 -6.07
N ARG A 178 10.92 25.86 -6.43
CA ARG A 178 9.48 26.20 -6.47
C ARG A 178 8.76 25.91 -5.14
N VAL A 179 9.52 25.61 -4.10
CA VAL A 179 9.02 25.36 -2.74
C VAL A 179 9.42 26.53 -1.86
N GLU A 180 8.46 27.31 -1.41
CA GLU A 180 8.71 28.45 -0.54
C GLU A 180 8.13 28.20 0.86
N ARG A 181 8.96 28.32 1.89
CA ARG A 181 8.49 28.27 3.27
C ARG A 181 7.93 29.62 3.70
N ARG A 182 6.62 29.67 3.93
CA ARG A 182 5.92 30.90 4.36
C ARG A 182 6.03 31.16 5.85
N SER A 183 5.86 30.15 6.69
CA SER A 183 5.94 30.30 8.14
C SER A 183 6.15 28.95 8.85
N ARG A 184 6.55 29.02 10.12
CA ARG A 184 6.56 27.88 11.02
C ARG A 184 5.23 27.80 11.77
N THR A 185 4.60 26.63 11.79
CA THR A 185 3.42 26.38 12.62
C THR A 185 3.85 25.83 13.99
N PRO A 186 2.96 25.78 15.00
CA PRO A 186 3.25 25.06 16.25
C PRO A 186 3.72 23.62 16.03
N GLY A 187 3.23 22.95 14.99
CA GLY A 187 3.70 21.61 14.61
C GLY A 187 5.17 21.56 14.19
N SER A 188 5.72 22.64 13.62
CA SER A 188 7.16 22.72 13.29
C SER A 188 8.05 22.85 14.52
N LEU A 189 7.54 23.47 15.60
CA LEU A 189 8.24 23.53 16.88
C LEU A 189 8.33 22.16 17.54
N LEU A 190 7.26 21.35 17.45
CA LEU A 190 7.26 19.97 17.95
C LEU A 190 8.30 19.08 17.25
N THR A 191 8.66 19.40 16.01
CA THR A 191 9.70 18.66 15.26
C THR A 191 11.10 19.30 15.37
N ALA A 192 11.26 20.39 16.10
CA ALA A 192 12.54 21.11 16.21
C ALA A 192 13.66 20.21 16.81
N ALA A 193 13.37 19.50 17.89
CA ALA A 193 14.33 18.58 18.52
C ALA A 193 14.74 17.46 17.55
N ASN A 194 13.78 16.89 16.79
CA ASN A 194 14.07 15.90 15.78
C ASN A 194 15.01 16.43 14.69
N ARG A 195 14.71 17.63 14.14
CA ARG A 195 15.55 18.26 13.12
C ARG A 195 16.95 18.57 13.63
N TRP A 196 17.04 19.06 14.84
CA TRP A 196 18.31 19.38 15.47
C TRP A 196 19.19 18.12 15.68
N LEU A 197 18.60 17.02 16.19
CA LEU A 197 19.32 15.76 16.37
C LEU A 197 19.71 15.16 15.01
N TYR A 198 18.83 15.20 14.01
CA TYR A 198 19.13 14.71 12.67
C TYR A 198 20.30 15.49 12.04
N GLY A 199 20.35 16.81 12.23
CA GLY A 199 21.47 17.64 11.75
C GLY A 199 22.82 17.36 12.46
N ARG A 200 22.81 16.63 13.60
CA ARG A 200 24.02 16.19 14.28
C ARG A 200 24.54 14.83 13.76
N LEU A 201 23.74 14.08 13.02
CA LEU A 201 24.21 12.86 12.38
C LEU A 201 25.27 13.18 11.32
N PRO A 202 26.33 12.36 11.20
CA PRO A 202 27.32 12.54 10.13
C PRO A 202 26.63 12.65 8.77
N PRO A 203 27.06 13.56 7.89
CA PRO A 203 26.50 13.68 6.54
C PRO A 203 26.57 12.36 5.77
N VAL A 204 25.64 12.15 4.84
CA VAL A 204 25.63 10.97 3.96
C VAL A 204 26.95 10.88 3.21
N GLY A 205 27.55 9.70 3.16
CA GLY A 205 28.83 9.43 2.51
C GLY A 205 30.07 9.84 3.32
N SER A 206 29.95 10.67 4.36
CA SER A 206 31.11 11.20 5.10
C SER A 206 31.90 10.13 5.87
N ARG A 207 31.28 9.01 6.20
CA ARG A 207 31.89 7.86 6.90
C ARG A 207 31.81 6.54 6.14
N GLY A 208 31.48 6.61 4.86
CA GLY A 208 31.36 5.47 3.95
C GLY A 208 29.95 4.86 3.89
N ALA A 209 29.69 4.15 2.78
CA ALA A 209 28.38 3.57 2.49
C ALA A 209 27.91 2.53 3.53
N GLU A 210 28.84 1.79 4.15
CA GLU A 210 28.51 0.82 5.19
C GLU A 210 27.97 1.50 6.45
N PHE A 211 28.58 2.62 6.86
CA PHE A 211 28.09 3.40 7.99
C PHE A 211 26.69 3.94 7.72
N ASP A 212 26.44 4.45 6.52
CA ASP A 212 25.13 4.98 6.15
C ASP A 212 24.06 3.89 6.15
N ARG A 213 24.38 2.71 5.60
CA ARG A 213 23.46 1.57 5.57
C ARG A 213 23.21 0.96 6.94
N ASP A 214 24.26 0.75 7.74
CA ASP A 214 24.18 -0.07 8.94
C ASP A 214 23.91 0.75 10.21
N VAL A 215 24.27 2.02 10.22
CA VAL A 215 24.16 2.90 11.40
C VAL A 215 23.25 4.09 11.14
N ARG A 216 23.60 4.96 10.20
CA ARG A 216 22.91 6.24 10.01
C ARG A 216 21.44 6.06 9.63
N GLY A 217 21.17 5.28 8.58
CA GLY A 217 19.80 5.00 8.11
C GLY A 217 18.93 4.34 9.17
N PRO A 218 19.33 3.18 9.75
CA PRO A 218 18.58 2.53 10.82
C PRO A 218 18.41 3.39 12.07
N LEU A 219 19.42 4.16 12.48
CA LEU A 219 19.32 5.07 13.63
C LEU A 219 18.28 6.19 13.37
N ALA A 220 18.35 6.82 12.19
CA ALA A 220 17.39 7.84 11.79
C ALA A 220 15.95 7.28 11.74
N ALA A 221 15.79 6.06 11.25
CA ALA A 221 14.49 5.41 11.17
C ALA A 221 13.94 5.01 12.55
N LEU A 222 14.76 4.33 13.38
CA LEU A 222 14.36 3.77 14.67
C LEU A 222 14.16 4.83 15.76
N MET A 223 14.95 5.91 15.74
CA MET A 223 14.94 6.92 16.81
C MET A 223 14.24 8.21 16.39
N LEU A 224 14.43 8.63 15.14
CA LEU A 224 13.93 9.91 14.66
C LEU A 224 12.70 9.77 13.73
N GLY A 225 12.30 8.53 13.38
CA GLY A 225 11.16 8.27 12.52
C GLY A 225 11.39 8.64 11.04
N ARG A 226 12.66 8.81 10.63
CA ARG A 226 13.04 9.18 9.27
C ARG A 226 13.46 7.96 8.47
N THR A 227 12.62 7.55 7.52
CA THR A 227 12.86 6.35 6.70
C THR A 227 13.50 6.64 5.35
N ALA A 228 13.71 7.91 5.01
CA ALA A 228 14.30 8.34 3.74
C ALA A 228 15.73 7.82 3.52
N ASP A 229 16.49 7.66 4.62
CA ASP A 229 17.89 7.22 4.60
C ASP A 229 18.05 5.69 4.55
N LEU A 230 16.93 4.94 4.54
CA LEU A 230 16.97 3.48 4.48
C LEU A 230 17.17 2.98 3.06
N ASP A 231 17.99 1.94 2.92
CA ASP A 231 18.10 1.20 1.66
C ASP A 231 16.74 0.60 1.24
N ARG A 232 16.36 0.79 -0.03
CA ARG A 232 15.09 0.28 -0.57
C ARG A 232 14.99 -1.25 -0.49
N GLY A 233 16.12 -1.94 -0.72
CA GLY A 233 16.19 -3.39 -0.60
C GLY A 233 15.96 -3.86 0.84
N MET A 234 16.55 -3.18 1.82
CA MET A 234 16.30 -3.40 3.24
C MET A 234 14.81 -3.24 3.56
N VAL A 235 14.19 -2.15 3.18
CA VAL A 235 12.74 -1.90 3.40
C VAL A 235 11.88 -3.03 2.80
N ALA A 236 12.22 -3.50 1.58
CA ALA A 236 11.50 -4.58 0.93
C ALA A 236 11.62 -5.91 1.70
N ARG A 237 12.82 -6.27 2.20
CA ARG A 237 13.04 -7.46 3.03
C ARG A 237 12.23 -7.42 4.32
N TYR A 238 12.24 -6.28 5.03
CA TYR A 238 11.47 -6.11 6.26
C TYR A 238 9.96 -6.18 6.03
N ARG A 239 9.46 -5.60 4.94
CA ARG A 239 8.03 -5.69 4.57
C ARG A 239 7.62 -7.13 4.29
N ARG A 240 8.39 -7.86 3.46
CA ARG A 240 8.14 -9.28 3.19
C ARG A 240 8.18 -10.12 4.46
N GLY A 241 9.20 -9.92 5.28
CA GLY A 241 9.35 -10.63 6.56
C GLY A 241 8.29 -10.29 7.60
N GLY A 242 7.39 -9.32 7.35
CA GLY A 242 6.41 -8.85 8.34
C GLY A 242 7.02 -8.09 9.51
N LEU A 243 8.27 -7.67 9.37
CA LEU A 243 9.07 -7.00 10.41
C LEU A 243 9.20 -5.48 10.16
N TYR A 244 8.46 -4.93 9.19
CA TYR A 244 8.54 -3.51 8.85
C TYR A 244 8.28 -2.58 10.05
N HIS A 245 7.43 -3.00 10.97
CA HIS A 245 7.14 -2.30 12.21
C HIS A 245 8.34 -2.24 13.18
N MET A 246 9.38 -3.05 12.95
CA MET A 246 10.67 -2.99 13.69
C MET A 246 11.60 -1.92 13.13
N LEU A 247 11.40 -1.48 11.90
CA LEU A 247 12.27 -0.53 11.21
C LEU A 247 11.78 0.92 11.35
N VAL A 248 10.49 1.10 11.57
CA VAL A 248 9.85 2.41 11.68
C VAL A 248 9.36 2.65 13.10
N VAL A 249 9.53 3.87 13.63
CA VAL A 249 9.05 4.20 14.98
C VAL A 249 7.55 3.94 15.07
N ALA A 250 7.19 2.96 15.89
CA ALA A 250 5.83 2.48 16.12
C ALA A 250 5.55 2.32 17.62
N GLY A 251 4.34 1.86 17.95
CA GLY A 251 3.93 1.64 19.33
C GLY A 251 4.88 0.74 20.13
N LEU A 252 5.49 -0.26 19.47
CA LEU A 252 6.50 -1.13 20.08
C LEU A 252 7.71 -0.32 20.58
N HIS A 253 8.23 0.62 19.80
CA HIS A 253 9.39 1.44 20.18
C HIS A 253 9.08 2.32 21.39
N VAL A 254 7.88 2.93 21.41
CA VAL A 254 7.40 3.70 22.57
C VAL A 254 7.32 2.82 23.81
N ALA A 255 6.78 1.60 23.66
CA ALA A 255 6.67 0.65 24.78
C ALA A 255 8.05 0.15 25.27
N LEU A 256 8.98 -0.11 24.36
CA LEU A 256 10.36 -0.51 24.72
C LEU A 256 11.12 0.63 25.40
N ALA A 257 11.04 1.85 24.88
CA ALA A 257 11.63 3.03 25.51
C ALA A 257 11.04 3.29 26.92
N ALA A 258 9.73 3.20 27.06
CA ALA A 258 9.06 3.30 28.35
C ALA A 258 9.48 2.17 29.31
N GLY A 259 9.62 0.95 28.83
CA GLY A 259 10.10 -0.20 29.59
C GLY A 259 11.54 -0.05 30.08
N LEU A 260 12.45 0.42 29.22
CA LEU A 260 13.83 0.73 29.57
C LEU A 260 13.92 1.84 30.63
N LEU A 261 13.15 2.93 30.43
CA LEU A 261 13.09 4.01 31.43
C LEU A 261 12.51 3.51 32.75
N LEU A 262 11.46 2.68 32.72
CA LEU A 262 10.88 2.09 33.91
C LEU A 262 11.90 1.21 34.65
N ALA A 263 12.68 0.41 33.94
CA ALA A 263 13.74 -0.43 34.52
C ALA A 263 14.81 0.44 35.21
N LEU A 264 15.26 1.52 34.53
CA LEU A 264 16.21 2.47 35.09
C LEU A 264 15.64 3.17 36.35
N LEU A 265 14.41 3.68 36.31
CA LEU A 265 13.78 4.35 37.44
C LEU A 265 13.59 3.39 38.65
N ARG A 266 13.35 2.11 38.39
CA ARG A 266 13.30 1.06 39.43
C ARG A 266 14.68 0.79 40.03
N ALA A 267 15.72 0.71 39.18
CA ALA A 267 17.10 0.47 39.63
C ALA A 267 17.61 1.59 40.54
N VAL A 268 17.22 2.85 40.25
CA VAL A 268 17.59 4.00 41.10
C VAL A 268 16.57 4.25 42.23
N GLY A 269 15.61 3.33 42.47
CA GLY A 269 14.70 3.38 43.62
C GLY A 269 13.51 4.34 43.49
N VAL A 270 13.25 4.94 42.32
CA VAL A 270 12.11 5.86 42.12
C VAL A 270 10.79 5.09 42.11
N ARG A 271 9.84 5.47 42.99
CA ARG A 271 8.54 4.78 43.16
C ARG A 271 7.36 5.74 43.13
N GLY A 272 6.14 5.16 43.08
CA GLY A 272 4.88 5.89 43.20
C GLY A 272 4.64 6.93 42.09
N LYS A 273 3.99 8.03 42.43
CA LYS A 273 3.61 9.11 41.49
C LYS A 273 4.83 9.76 40.80
N LYS A 274 5.96 9.89 41.51
CA LYS A 274 7.21 10.43 40.89
C LYS A 274 7.69 9.58 39.72
N ARG A 275 7.65 8.26 39.89
CA ARG A 275 8.00 7.31 38.80
C ARG A 275 7.02 7.47 37.61
N ASP A 276 5.71 7.49 37.87
CA ASP A 276 4.70 7.56 36.83
C ASP A 276 4.74 8.91 36.08
N ALA A 277 5.06 10.01 36.76
CA ALA A 277 5.29 11.32 36.16
C ALA A 277 6.56 11.35 35.27
N LEU A 278 7.68 10.79 35.75
CA LEU A 278 8.90 10.69 34.97
C LEU A 278 8.75 9.77 33.75
N LEU A 279 8.00 8.69 33.89
CA LEU A 279 7.65 7.83 32.73
C LEU A 279 6.81 8.58 31.70
N LEU A 280 5.82 9.34 32.14
CA LEU A 280 4.98 10.14 31.25
C LEU A 280 5.81 11.19 30.50
N PHE A 281 6.71 11.88 31.23
CA PHE A 281 7.62 12.87 30.65
C PHE A 281 8.57 12.20 29.62
N GLY A 282 9.18 11.05 29.97
CA GLY A 282 10.08 10.33 29.08
C GLY A 282 9.40 9.81 27.81
N VAL A 283 8.17 9.31 27.93
CA VAL A 283 7.35 8.91 26.76
C VAL A 283 7.03 10.12 25.88
N ALA A 284 6.62 11.25 26.46
CA ALA A 284 6.37 12.47 25.73
C ALA A 284 7.63 12.95 24.97
N LEU A 285 8.78 12.96 25.67
CA LEU A 285 10.06 13.32 25.07
C LEU A 285 10.44 12.39 23.92
N PHE A 286 10.28 11.08 24.09
CA PHE A 286 10.56 10.11 23.02
C PHE A 286 9.68 10.36 21.78
N VAL A 287 8.37 10.59 21.98
CA VAL A 287 7.44 10.91 20.88
C VAL A 287 7.87 12.20 20.15
N LEU A 288 8.31 13.23 20.89
CA LEU A 288 8.82 14.49 20.32
C LEU A 288 10.11 14.26 19.53
N VAL A 289 11.06 13.52 20.09
CA VAL A 289 12.32 13.15 19.40
C VAL A 289 12.04 12.35 18.13
N ALA A 290 11.08 11.44 18.15
CA ALA A 290 10.62 10.70 16.97
C ALA A 290 9.84 11.60 15.97
N GLY A 291 9.83 12.92 16.16
CA GLY A 291 9.17 13.88 15.28
C GLY A 291 7.64 13.89 15.37
N GLY A 292 7.06 13.34 16.45
CA GLY A 292 5.61 13.26 16.63
C GLY A 292 4.91 12.45 15.54
N ASN A 293 5.58 11.44 15.00
CA ASN A 293 5.05 10.64 13.91
C ASN A 293 3.75 9.91 14.34
N PRO A 294 2.74 9.72 13.44
CA PRO A 294 1.41 9.26 13.85
C PRO A 294 1.38 7.96 14.66
N PRO A 295 2.14 6.89 14.31
CA PRO A 295 2.17 5.68 15.13
C PRO A 295 2.70 5.89 16.55
N ALA A 296 3.78 6.69 16.70
CA ALA A 296 4.35 7.01 18.02
C ALA A 296 3.42 7.89 18.85
N ALA A 297 2.78 8.89 18.22
CA ALA A 297 1.82 9.77 18.88
C ALA A 297 0.60 9.01 19.41
N ARG A 298 0.07 8.07 18.61
CA ARG A 298 -1.05 7.20 19.05
C ARG A 298 -0.67 6.34 20.25
N ALA A 299 0.51 5.72 20.23
CA ALA A 299 0.99 4.93 21.36
C ALA A 299 1.26 5.82 22.59
N GLY A 300 1.88 6.98 22.40
CA GLY A 300 2.09 7.97 23.45
C GLY A 300 0.78 8.39 24.12
N LEU A 301 -0.29 8.56 23.34
CA LEU A 301 -1.60 8.90 23.89
C LEU A 301 -2.18 7.78 24.79
N VAL A 302 -1.98 6.50 24.43
CA VAL A 302 -2.40 5.39 25.28
C VAL A 302 -1.64 5.42 26.62
N PHE A 303 -0.33 5.67 26.59
CA PHE A 303 0.48 5.84 27.82
C PHE A 303 0.05 7.08 28.61
N PHE A 304 -0.24 8.19 27.91
CA PHE A 304 -0.72 9.43 28.56
C PHE A 304 -2.02 9.19 29.31
N VAL A 305 -3.01 8.53 28.69
CA VAL A 305 -4.29 8.21 29.34
C VAL A 305 -4.07 7.26 30.50
N TYR A 306 -3.27 6.20 30.33
CA TYR A 306 -3.05 5.20 31.37
C TYR A 306 -2.29 5.77 32.57
N LEU A 307 -1.14 6.42 32.35
CA LEU A 307 -0.31 7.01 33.41
C LEU A 307 -0.98 8.25 34.03
N GLY A 308 -1.67 9.06 33.22
CA GLY A 308 -2.44 10.22 33.69
C GLY A 308 -3.54 9.80 34.67
N ALA A 309 -4.28 8.74 34.36
CA ALA A 309 -5.30 8.20 35.28
C ALA A 309 -4.65 7.71 36.60
N ARG A 310 -3.48 7.08 36.55
CA ARG A 310 -2.75 6.64 37.75
C ARG A 310 -2.25 7.81 38.59
N LEU A 311 -1.78 8.90 37.95
CA LEU A 311 -1.37 10.11 38.66
C LEU A 311 -2.54 10.79 39.36
N LEU A 312 -3.75 10.71 38.76
CA LEU A 312 -5.00 11.18 39.31
C LEU A 312 -5.65 10.18 40.30
N GLU A 313 -4.96 9.09 40.63
CA GLU A 313 -5.45 8.02 41.55
C GLU A 313 -6.77 7.37 41.06
N ARG A 314 -7.02 7.40 39.76
CA ARG A 314 -8.20 6.77 39.16
C ARG A 314 -7.88 5.34 38.73
N PRO A 315 -8.68 4.35 39.15
CA PRO A 315 -8.49 2.99 38.65
C PRO A 315 -8.81 2.91 37.16
N VAL A 316 -7.82 2.55 36.35
CA VAL A 316 -7.99 2.38 34.92
C VAL A 316 -7.46 1.01 34.49
N ARG A 317 -8.28 0.28 33.73
CA ARG A 317 -7.85 -0.97 33.08
C ARG A 317 -7.21 -0.64 31.73
N PRO A 318 -6.22 -1.41 31.26
CA PRO A 318 -5.57 -1.19 29.96
C PRO A 318 -6.57 -1.04 28.80
N LEU A 319 -7.61 -1.88 28.75
CA LEU A 319 -8.67 -1.81 27.73
C LEU A 319 -9.45 -0.47 27.75
N GLN A 320 -9.67 0.11 28.92
CA GLN A 320 -10.32 1.42 29.07
C GLN A 320 -9.41 2.54 28.54
N ALA A 321 -8.11 2.49 28.82
CA ALA A 321 -7.15 3.45 28.31
C ALA A 321 -7.06 3.36 26.76
N ILE A 322 -7.02 2.15 26.20
CA ILE A 322 -7.04 1.92 24.76
C ILE A 322 -8.31 2.51 24.14
N GLY A 323 -9.48 2.17 24.70
CA GLY A 323 -10.77 2.67 24.20
C GLY A 323 -10.91 4.18 24.26
N LEU A 324 -10.51 4.81 25.37
CA LEU A 324 -10.53 6.27 25.52
C LEU A 324 -9.56 6.94 24.51
N SER A 325 -8.36 6.36 24.33
CA SER A 325 -7.40 6.89 23.36
C SER A 325 -7.93 6.79 21.93
N ALA A 326 -8.60 5.69 21.57
CA ALA A 326 -9.25 5.55 20.27
C ALA A 326 -10.33 6.62 20.06
N ILE A 327 -11.16 6.86 21.06
CA ILE A 327 -12.20 7.91 21.03
C ILE A 327 -11.56 9.29 20.81
N LEU A 328 -10.54 9.64 21.58
CA LEU A 328 -9.85 10.93 21.47
C LEU A 328 -9.22 11.15 20.10
N ILE A 329 -8.59 10.11 19.52
CA ILE A 329 -8.01 10.18 18.18
C ILE A 329 -9.09 10.40 17.13
N LEU A 330 -10.18 9.64 17.19
CA LEU A 330 -11.25 9.75 16.20
C LEU A 330 -12.05 11.05 16.32
N LEU A 331 -12.14 11.62 17.50
CA LEU A 331 -12.73 12.95 17.69
C LEU A 331 -11.82 14.05 17.14
N ALA A 332 -10.52 13.94 17.36
CA ALA A 332 -9.56 14.93 16.86
C ALA A 332 -9.36 14.82 15.33
N ALA A 333 -9.29 13.59 14.82
CA ALA A 333 -9.02 13.30 13.42
C ALA A 333 -9.88 12.12 12.92
N PRO A 334 -11.14 12.33 12.53
CA PRO A 334 -12.05 11.25 12.08
C PRO A 334 -11.50 10.41 10.93
N LYS A 335 -10.69 11.02 10.06
CA LYS A 335 -10.04 10.32 8.93
C LYS A 335 -9.08 9.21 9.37
N GLU A 336 -8.57 9.24 10.61
CA GLU A 336 -7.65 8.22 11.11
C GLU A 336 -8.26 6.81 11.17
N ILE A 337 -9.58 6.68 11.11
CA ILE A 337 -10.23 5.38 11.05
C ILE A 337 -9.90 4.63 9.74
N TRP A 338 -9.63 5.37 8.67
CA TRP A 338 -9.26 4.84 7.37
C TRP A 338 -7.76 4.54 7.27
N SER A 339 -6.98 5.04 8.23
CA SER A 339 -5.55 4.80 8.30
C SER A 339 -5.27 3.35 8.70
N VAL A 340 -4.67 2.58 7.81
CA VAL A 340 -4.23 1.20 8.09
C VAL A 340 -3.33 1.16 9.33
N GLY A 341 -2.47 2.18 9.49
CA GLY A 341 -1.61 2.30 10.67
C GLY A 341 -2.39 2.45 11.97
N THR A 342 -3.51 3.16 11.97
CA THR A 342 -4.40 3.30 13.14
C THR A 342 -5.08 1.97 13.46
N VAL A 343 -5.65 1.31 12.46
CA VAL A 343 -6.31 0.01 12.62
C VAL A 343 -5.32 -1.04 13.15
N LEU A 344 -4.12 -1.14 12.58
CA LEU A 344 -3.08 -2.06 13.02
C LEU A 344 -2.58 -1.76 14.43
N THR A 345 -2.43 -0.46 14.80
CA THR A 345 -2.02 -0.07 16.15
C THR A 345 -3.01 -0.59 17.19
N PHE A 346 -4.30 -0.32 17.00
CA PHE A 346 -5.32 -0.76 17.95
C PHE A 346 -5.54 -2.27 17.91
N ALA A 347 -5.47 -2.91 16.76
CA ALA A 347 -5.55 -4.36 16.64
C ALA A 347 -4.40 -5.08 17.38
N ALA A 348 -3.17 -4.56 17.28
CA ALA A 348 -2.00 -5.11 17.99
C ALA A 348 -2.17 -4.99 19.51
N VAL A 349 -2.50 -3.78 20.00
CA VAL A 349 -2.64 -3.55 21.46
C VAL A 349 -3.81 -4.32 22.03
N LEU A 350 -4.94 -4.41 21.31
CA LEU A 350 -6.09 -5.21 21.69
C LEU A 350 -5.75 -6.71 21.66
N GLY A 351 -5.01 -7.15 20.66
CA GLY A 351 -4.47 -8.51 20.56
C GLY A 351 -3.64 -8.88 21.79
N ILE A 352 -2.70 -8.01 22.19
CA ILE A 352 -1.91 -8.21 23.42
C ILE A 352 -2.82 -8.25 24.65
N ALA A 353 -3.76 -7.32 24.78
CA ALA A 353 -4.63 -7.25 25.95
C ALA A 353 -5.54 -8.49 26.12
N LEU A 354 -5.90 -9.15 25.04
CA LEU A 354 -6.81 -10.29 25.04
C LEU A 354 -6.12 -11.66 24.95
N PHE A 355 -5.04 -11.77 24.18
CA PHE A 355 -4.41 -13.06 23.88
C PHE A 355 -3.12 -13.33 24.69
N LEU A 356 -2.53 -12.33 25.36
CA LEU A 356 -1.25 -12.50 26.07
C LEU A 356 -1.31 -13.63 27.11
N GLU A 357 -2.29 -13.60 28.02
CA GLU A 357 -2.41 -14.62 29.07
C GLU A 357 -2.75 -16.00 28.50
N PRO A 358 -3.74 -16.16 27.58
CA PRO A 358 -4.00 -17.45 26.94
C PRO A 358 -2.78 -18.06 26.25
N ILE A 359 -2.01 -17.26 25.53
CA ILE A 359 -0.80 -17.76 24.84
C ILE A 359 0.30 -18.11 25.85
N ARG A 360 0.45 -17.30 26.90
CA ARG A 360 1.44 -17.53 27.96
C ARG A 360 1.18 -18.80 28.78
N GLU A 361 -0.08 -19.18 28.94
CA GLU A 361 -0.48 -20.43 29.60
C GLU A 361 -0.03 -21.69 28.84
N VAL A 362 0.16 -21.58 27.51
CA VAL A 362 0.55 -22.70 26.63
C VAL A 362 2.08 -22.79 26.45
N LEU A 363 2.78 -21.69 26.64
CA LEU A 363 4.23 -21.61 26.45
C LEU A 363 5.02 -22.12 27.66
N PRO A 364 6.28 -22.62 27.47
CA PRO A 364 7.14 -22.99 28.56
C PRO A 364 7.34 -21.84 29.56
N ARG A 365 7.41 -22.17 30.83
CA ARG A 365 7.55 -21.18 31.91
C ARG A 365 8.96 -20.60 32.06
N ARG A 366 9.99 -21.25 31.53
CA ARG A 366 11.40 -20.83 31.63
C ARG A 366 12.10 -20.95 30.29
N PRO A 367 12.96 -19.99 29.91
CA PRO A 367 13.26 -18.71 30.60
C PRO A 367 12.09 -17.70 30.46
N GLN A 368 11.64 -17.18 31.60
CA GLN A 368 10.38 -16.41 31.69
C GLN A 368 10.35 -15.13 30.84
N GLY A 369 11.46 -14.41 30.75
CA GLY A 369 11.58 -13.18 29.95
C GLY A 369 11.39 -13.43 28.46
N LEU A 370 12.05 -14.44 27.91
CA LEU A 370 11.99 -14.80 26.49
C LEU A 370 10.58 -15.24 26.08
N PHE A 371 9.97 -16.17 26.83
CA PHE A 371 8.63 -16.66 26.51
C PHE A 371 7.53 -15.62 26.74
N SER A 372 7.73 -14.66 27.66
CA SER A 372 6.81 -13.52 27.80
C SER A 372 6.88 -12.57 26.61
N ALA A 373 8.09 -12.28 26.09
CA ALA A 373 8.26 -11.48 24.89
C ALA A 373 7.66 -12.19 23.64
N PHE A 374 7.86 -13.52 23.56
CA PHE A 374 7.28 -14.34 22.51
C PHE A 374 5.75 -14.34 22.56
N ALA A 375 5.16 -14.51 23.75
CA ALA A 375 3.73 -14.44 23.94
C ALA A 375 3.15 -13.07 23.52
N ALA A 376 3.82 -11.98 23.87
CA ALA A 376 3.41 -10.65 23.50
C ALA A 376 3.47 -10.43 21.96
N ALA A 377 4.55 -10.88 21.31
CA ALA A 377 4.70 -10.81 19.85
C ALA A 377 3.63 -11.61 19.12
N LEU A 378 3.38 -12.88 19.55
CA LEU A 378 2.31 -13.71 18.98
C LEU A 378 0.92 -13.11 19.19
N SER A 379 0.68 -12.52 20.36
CA SER A 379 -0.60 -11.88 20.68
C SER A 379 -0.87 -10.66 19.79
N ALA A 380 0.14 -9.82 19.58
CA ALA A 380 0.06 -8.69 18.66
C ALA A 380 -0.19 -9.16 17.23
N GLN A 381 0.49 -10.21 16.79
CA GLN A 381 0.32 -10.77 15.46
C GLN A 381 -1.04 -11.45 15.28
N ALA A 382 -1.56 -12.15 16.29
CA ALA A 382 -2.91 -12.69 16.26
C ALA A 382 -3.97 -11.61 16.04
N GLY A 383 -3.79 -10.44 16.66
CA GLY A 383 -4.66 -9.29 16.44
C GLY A 383 -4.53 -8.66 15.06
N THR A 384 -3.33 -8.59 14.50
CA THR A 384 -3.05 -7.87 13.25
C THR A 384 -3.12 -8.73 11.99
N SER A 385 -2.86 -10.04 12.09
CA SER A 385 -2.70 -10.93 10.93
C SER A 385 -3.92 -10.97 9.99
N PRO A 386 -5.19 -10.97 10.44
CA PRO A 386 -6.32 -10.93 9.53
C PRO A 386 -6.34 -9.67 8.67
N ILE A 387 -5.96 -8.52 9.26
CA ILE A 387 -5.91 -7.22 8.60
C ILE A 387 -4.72 -7.18 7.62
N LEU A 388 -3.55 -7.71 8.02
CA LEU A 388 -2.37 -7.80 7.18
C LEU A 388 -2.64 -8.69 5.95
N LEU A 389 -3.31 -9.83 6.14
CA LEU A 389 -3.68 -10.70 5.04
C LEU A 389 -4.65 -10.01 4.08
N TRP A 390 -5.67 -9.34 4.60
CA TRP A 390 -6.63 -8.61 3.77
C TRP A 390 -6.02 -7.42 3.05
N ARG A 391 -5.12 -6.67 3.73
CA ARG A 391 -4.59 -5.40 3.23
C ARG A 391 -3.34 -5.56 2.37
N PHE A 392 -2.46 -6.48 2.76
CA PHE A 392 -1.13 -6.64 2.15
C PHE A 392 -0.94 -8.01 1.49
N ASN A 393 -1.95 -8.88 1.50
CA ASN A 393 -1.89 -10.21 0.90
C ASN A 393 -0.77 -11.11 1.44
N THR A 394 -0.20 -10.76 2.60
CA THR A 394 0.99 -11.42 3.13
C THR A 394 0.69 -12.12 4.43
N VAL A 395 1.10 -13.38 4.52
CA VAL A 395 1.21 -14.14 5.76
C VAL A 395 2.69 -14.33 6.04
N SER A 396 3.19 -13.61 7.04
CA SER A 396 4.61 -13.65 7.40
C SER A 396 4.88 -14.69 8.47
N VAL A 397 5.00 -15.97 8.09
CA VAL A 397 5.36 -17.05 9.01
C VAL A 397 6.75 -16.82 9.60
N GLY A 398 7.69 -16.36 8.75
CA GLY A 398 9.04 -16.03 9.18
C GLY A 398 9.10 -14.94 10.26
N GLY A 399 8.25 -13.90 10.12
CA GLY A 399 8.13 -12.85 11.12
C GLY A 399 7.63 -13.38 12.48
N TRP A 400 6.73 -14.36 12.49
CA TRP A 400 6.29 -14.98 13.74
C TRP A 400 7.42 -15.70 14.46
N LEU A 401 8.26 -16.41 13.72
CA LEU A 401 9.39 -17.17 14.27
C LEU A 401 10.54 -16.26 14.72
N THR A 402 10.81 -15.17 14.00
CA THR A 402 11.94 -14.27 14.27
C THR A 402 11.61 -13.13 15.25
N ALA A 403 10.32 -12.73 15.37
CA ALA A 403 9.91 -11.64 16.26
C ALA A 403 10.43 -11.77 17.73
N PRO A 404 10.47 -12.97 18.35
CA PRO A 404 10.99 -13.13 19.70
C PRO A 404 12.46 -12.74 19.86
N LEU A 405 13.26 -12.88 18.81
CA LEU A 405 14.66 -12.47 18.77
C LEU A 405 14.79 -10.99 18.37
N CYS A 406 13.93 -10.54 17.46
CA CYS A 406 13.93 -9.15 16.98
C CYS A 406 13.52 -8.16 18.07
N VAL A 407 12.55 -8.49 18.96
CA VAL A 407 12.07 -7.57 19.99
C VAL A 407 13.14 -7.21 21.03
N PRO A 408 13.88 -8.14 21.65
CA PRO A 408 14.99 -7.81 22.55
C PRO A 408 16.12 -7.06 21.84
N LEU A 409 16.42 -7.44 20.59
CA LEU A 409 17.44 -6.77 19.80
C LEU A 409 17.03 -5.31 19.48
N ALA A 410 15.78 -5.07 19.12
CA ALA A 410 15.25 -3.73 18.94
C ALA A 410 15.32 -2.89 20.23
N ALA A 411 15.05 -3.51 21.40
CA ALA A 411 15.23 -2.84 22.70
C ALA A 411 16.67 -2.43 22.94
N ALA A 412 17.63 -3.31 22.65
CA ALA A 412 19.07 -3.01 22.74
C ALA A 412 19.47 -1.87 21.77
N LEU A 413 18.96 -1.90 20.52
CA LEU A 413 19.21 -0.83 19.55
C LEU A 413 18.63 0.51 19.98
N ILE A 414 17.43 0.53 20.59
CA ILE A 414 16.84 1.75 21.14
C ILE A 414 17.71 2.28 22.29
N ALA A 415 18.19 1.43 23.18
CA ALA A 415 19.08 1.83 24.28
C ALA A 415 20.40 2.41 23.74
N LEU A 416 21.09 1.68 22.85
CA LEU A 416 22.34 2.13 22.22
C LEU A 416 22.13 3.41 21.41
N GLY A 417 21.04 3.50 20.62
CA GLY A 417 20.68 4.67 19.84
C GLY A 417 20.39 5.90 20.71
N THR A 418 19.72 5.70 21.86
CA THR A 418 19.48 6.79 22.84
C THR A 418 20.81 7.32 23.39
N VAL A 419 21.71 6.44 23.84
CA VAL A 419 23.02 6.85 24.37
C VAL A 419 23.83 7.54 23.26
N PHE A 420 23.84 6.98 22.04
CA PHE A 420 24.55 7.56 20.92
C PHE A 420 24.04 8.96 20.55
N LEU A 421 22.72 9.16 20.49
CA LEU A 421 22.11 10.47 20.21
C LEU A 421 22.41 11.49 21.34
N LEU A 422 22.41 11.04 22.59
CA LEU A 422 22.80 11.91 23.72
C LEU A 422 24.24 12.38 23.60
N LEU A 423 25.17 11.49 23.27
CA LEU A 423 26.59 11.84 23.05
C LEU A 423 26.74 12.77 21.84
N LEU A 424 26.08 12.49 20.73
CA LEU A 424 26.07 13.38 19.57
C LEU A 424 25.49 14.75 19.87
N SER A 425 24.51 14.85 20.78
CA SER A 425 23.90 16.12 21.17
C SER A 425 24.90 17.08 21.82
N VAL A 426 25.89 16.54 22.50
CA VAL A 426 27.00 17.31 23.13
C VAL A 426 28.28 17.33 22.29
N GLY A 427 28.20 16.92 21.02
CA GLY A 427 29.32 16.98 20.07
C GLY A 427 30.29 15.78 20.17
N LEU A 428 29.96 14.73 20.93
CA LEU A 428 30.78 13.55 21.08
C LEU A 428 30.34 12.45 20.12
N PHE A 429 31.28 11.94 19.30
CA PHE A 429 31.05 10.79 18.45
C PHE A 429 31.67 9.53 19.06
N ALA A 430 30.80 8.62 19.54
CA ALA A 430 31.26 7.39 20.21
C ALA A 430 31.33 6.23 19.19
N THR A 431 32.52 6.04 18.60
CA THR A 431 32.78 4.95 17.62
C THR A 431 32.39 3.56 18.14
N PRO A 432 32.70 3.15 19.39
CA PRO A 432 32.30 1.83 19.88
C PRO A 432 30.78 1.62 19.91
N ILE A 433 30.02 2.65 20.30
CA ILE A 433 28.56 2.57 20.33
C ILE A 433 27.99 2.49 18.92
N ALA A 434 28.53 3.29 17.99
CA ALA A 434 28.13 3.22 16.58
C ALA A 434 28.42 1.83 15.99
N TRP A 435 29.58 1.24 16.32
CA TRP A 435 29.91 -0.11 15.87
C TRP A 435 28.96 -1.17 16.44
N LEU A 436 28.66 -1.14 17.74
CA LEU A 436 27.70 -2.05 18.38
C LEU A 436 26.31 -1.89 17.81
N PHE A 437 25.86 -0.65 17.58
CA PHE A 437 24.58 -0.37 16.93
C PHE A 437 24.54 -0.96 15.52
N GLY A 438 25.59 -0.74 14.73
CA GLY A 438 25.71 -1.28 13.37
C GLY A 438 25.71 -2.82 13.35
N ALA A 439 26.41 -3.46 14.27
CA ALA A 439 26.39 -4.91 14.41
C ALA A 439 24.99 -5.45 14.74
N GLY A 440 24.31 -4.81 15.67
CA GLY A 440 22.92 -5.14 16.00
C GLY A 440 21.95 -4.89 14.84
N SER A 441 22.13 -3.80 14.09
CA SER A 441 21.34 -3.48 12.90
C SER A 441 21.53 -4.55 11.80
N ARG A 442 22.76 -4.97 11.52
CA ARG A 442 23.06 -6.07 10.58
C ARG A 442 22.41 -7.39 11.02
N THR A 443 22.46 -7.68 12.34
CA THR A 443 21.79 -8.88 12.87
C THR A 443 20.29 -8.83 12.66
N LEU A 444 19.66 -7.67 12.89
CA LEU A 444 18.23 -7.48 12.66
C LEU A 444 17.89 -7.61 11.16
N GLU A 445 18.73 -7.10 10.28
CA GLU A 445 18.59 -7.25 8.83
C GLU A 445 18.71 -8.72 8.40
N PHE A 446 19.69 -9.44 8.91
CA PHE A 446 19.83 -10.88 8.65
C PHE A 446 18.58 -11.67 9.06
N LEU A 447 18.00 -11.38 10.24
CA LEU A 447 16.76 -12.00 10.68
C LEU A 447 15.58 -11.64 9.76
N ALA A 448 15.51 -10.39 9.30
CA ALA A 448 14.48 -9.94 8.36
C ALA A 448 14.61 -10.60 6.98
N GLU A 449 15.82 -10.80 6.50
CA GLU A 449 16.10 -11.52 5.25
C GLU A 449 15.64 -12.98 5.35
N ARG A 450 16.00 -13.69 6.42
CA ARG A 450 15.54 -15.06 6.68
C ARG A 450 14.02 -15.16 6.80
N ALA A 451 13.41 -14.22 7.51
CA ALA A 451 11.95 -14.14 7.62
C ALA A 451 11.28 -13.90 6.27
N SER A 452 11.89 -13.09 5.40
CA SER A 452 11.35 -12.79 4.07
C SER A 452 11.29 -14.01 3.15
N GLY A 453 12.19 -14.97 3.31
CA GLY A 453 12.24 -16.20 2.51
C GLY A 453 11.07 -17.16 2.73
N VAL A 454 10.35 -17.03 3.85
CA VAL A 454 9.17 -17.87 4.19
C VAL A 454 7.87 -17.05 4.27
N ALA A 455 7.84 -15.89 3.65
CA ALA A 455 6.62 -15.11 3.50
C ALA A 455 5.74 -15.71 2.40
N LEU A 456 4.44 -15.84 2.67
CA LEU A 456 3.47 -16.38 1.74
C LEU A 456 2.57 -15.26 1.22
N MET A 457 2.61 -15.03 -0.09
CA MET A 457 1.64 -14.17 -0.77
C MET A 457 0.34 -14.93 -0.99
N ARG A 458 -0.79 -14.33 -0.65
CA ARG A 458 -2.12 -14.97 -0.72
C ARG A 458 -3.16 -14.05 -1.35
N PRO A 459 -4.14 -14.62 -2.04
CA PRO A 459 -5.28 -13.87 -2.55
C PRO A 459 -6.02 -13.15 -1.43
N THR A 460 -6.58 -12.00 -1.76
CA THR A 460 -7.37 -11.19 -0.82
C THR A 460 -8.60 -11.98 -0.36
N PRO A 461 -8.77 -12.21 0.94
CA PRO A 461 -9.99 -12.82 1.46
C PRO A 461 -11.15 -11.80 1.42
N PRO A 462 -12.42 -12.24 1.28
CA PRO A 462 -13.57 -11.36 1.39
C PRO A 462 -13.57 -10.60 2.72
N LEU A 463 -13.83 -9.29 2.68
CA LEU A 463 -13.84 -8.43 3.88
C LEU A 463 -14.77 -8.95 4.99
N LEU A 464 -15.96 -9.41 4.60
CA LEU A 464 -16.93 -9.99 5.55
C LEU A 464 -16.32 -11.20 6.31
N LEU A 465 -15.59 -12.06 5.61
CA LEU A 465 -14.94 -13.21 6.21
C LEU A 465 -13.84 -12.79 7.19
N VAL A 466 -13.03 -11.79 6.82
CA VAL A 466 -12.01 -11.20 7.70
C VAL A 466 -12.65 -10.58 8.94
N ALA A 467 -13.72 -9.82 8.76
CA ALA A 467 -14.47 -9.22 9.87
C ALA A 467 -15.05 -10.27 10.82
N LEU A 468 -15.67 -11.32 10.27
CA LEU A 468 -16.23 -12.43 11.07
C LEU A 468 -15.14 -13.19 11.85
N VAL A 469 -14.01 -13.51 11.20
CA VAL A 469 -12.89 -14.19 11.85
C VAL A 469 -12.30 -13.32 12.96
N THR A 470 -12.11 -12.04 12.70
CA THR A 470 -11.59 -11.09 13.68
C THR A 470 -12.55 -10.96 14.87
N ALA A 471 -13.85 -10.76 14.60
CA ALA A 471 -14.86 -10.66 15.63
C ALA A 471 -14.97 -11.96 16.46
N ALA A 472 -14.95 -13.12 15.81
CA ALA A 472 -14.97 -14.43 16.48
C ALA A 472 -13.74 -14.62 17.37
N SER A 473 -12.55 -14.27 16.87
CA SER A 473 -11.28 -14.38 17.63
C SER A 473 -11.31 -13.51 18.89
N PHE A 474 -11.74 -12.25 18.76
CA PHE A 474 -11.83 -11.34 19.91
C PHE A 474 -12.94 -11.74 20.88
N SER A 475 -14.09 -12.20 20.39
CA SER A 475 -15.17 -12.69 21.26
C SER A 475 -14.76 -13.94 22.02
N ALA A 476 -14.02 -14.83 21.37
CA ALA A 476 -13.49 -16.04 21.97
C ALA A 476 -12.52 -15.75 23.13
N ALA A 477 -11.72 -14.69 23.04
CA ALA A 477 -10.83 -14.27 24.11
C ALA A 477 -11.57 -13.76 25.36
N LEU A 478 -12.83 -13.35 25.22
CA LEU A 478 -13.68 -12.89 26.31
C LEU A 478 -14.44 -14.03 27.03
N LEU A 479 -14.39 -15.27 26.51
CA LEU A 479 -15.03 -16.41 27.10
C LEU A 479 -14.39 -16.82 28.44
N PRO A 480 -15.12 -17.54 29.30
CA PRO A 480 -14.56 -18.12 30.53
C PRO A 480 -13.30 -18.94 30.25
N ARG A 481 -12.36 -18.97 31.21
CA ARG A 481 -11.05 -19.60 31.06
C ARG A 481 -11.10 -21.02 30.49
N ARG A 482 -12.11 -21.82 30.87
CA ARG A 482 -12.31 -23.20 30.38
C ARG A 482 -12.48 -23.32 28.86
N PHE A 483 -13.01 -22.30 28.19
CA PHE A 483 -13.24 -22.29 26.75
C PHE A 483 -12.14 -21.57 25.93
N ARG A 484 -11.23 -20.84 26.59
CA ARG A 484 -10.21 -19.99 25.88
C ARG A 484 -9.29 -20.80 24.99
N LYS A 485 -8.86 -22.01 25.41
CA LYS A 485 -7.99 -22.86 24.59
C LYS A 485 -8.69 -23.32 23.32
N VAL A 486 -9.94 -23.76 23.41
CA VAL A 486 -10.75 -24.17 22.26
C VAL A 486 -10.98 -23.00 21.32
N SER A 487 -11.28 -21.83 21.86
CA SER A 487 -11.52 -20.61 21.09
C SER A 487 -10.25 -20.11 20.39
N ALA A 488 -9.10 -20.16 21.06
CA ALA A 488 -7.81 -19.82 20.45
C ALA A 488 -7.44 -20.81 19.33
N ALA A 489 -7.68 -22.11 19.54
CA ALA A 489 -7.47 -23.13 18.50
C ALA A 489 -8.41 -22.92 17.30
N ALA A 490 -9.69 -22.61 17.54
CA ALA A 490 -10.66 -22.32 16.48
C ALA A 490 -10.26 -21.08 15.68
N ALA A 491 -9.83 -20.00 16.35
CA ALA A 491 -9.34 -18.79 15.69
C ALA A 491 -8.08 -19.07 14.85
N ALA A 492 -7.12 -19.84 15.39
CA ALA A 492 -5.91 -20.22 14.66
C ALA A 492 -6.23 -21.09 13.43
N LEU A 493 -7.14 -22.07 13.56
CA LEU A 493 -7.59 -22.92 12.45
C LEU A 493 -8.32 -22.11 11.39
N THR A 494 -9.17 -21.15 11.79
CA THR A 494 -9.86 -20.28 10.84
C THR A 494 -8.88 -19.36 10.10
N PHE A 495 -7.89 -18.81 10.82
CA PHE A 495 -6.82 -18.03 10.18
C PHE A 495 -5.99 -18.89 9.23
N LEU A 496 -5.63 -20.11 9.63
CA LEU A 496 -4.90 -21.05 8.77
C LEU A 496 -5.73 -21.39 7.52
N PHE A 497 -7.02 -21.61 7.66
CA PHE A 497 -7.94 -21.82 6.54
C PHE A 497 -7.93 -20.63 5.57
N LEU A 498 -8.02 -19.40 6.08
CA LEU A 498 -7.90 -18.18 5.27
C LEU A 498 -6.55 -18.09 4.55
N ALA A 499 -5.48 -18.43 5.24
CA ALA A 499 -4.12 -18.39 4.70
C ALA A 499 -3.86 -19.46 3.63
N VAL A 500 -4.56 -20.60 3.68
CA VAL A 500 -4.37 -21.72 2.74
C VAL A 500 -5.41 -21.73 1.62
N ARG A 501 -6.52 -21.01 1.79
CA ARG A 501 -7.62 -20.98 0.82
C ARG A 501 -7.14 -20.68 -0.61
N PRO A 502 -7.53 -21.50 -1.62
CA PRO A 502 -7.28 -21.15 -3.01
C PRO A 502 -8.07 -19.89 -3.39
N GLY A 503 -7.46 -19.06 -4.22
CA GLY A 503 -8.13 -17.88 -4.78
C GLY A 503 -9.31 -18.25 -5.67
N PRO A 504 -10.20 -17.29 -5.97
CA PRO A 504 -11.27 -17.49 -6.92
C PRO A 504 -10.69 -17.91 -8.29
N SER A 505 -11.26 -18.94 -8.88
CA SER A 505 -10.90 -19.38 -10.23
C SER A 505 -11.54 -18.47 -11.29
N GLY A 506 -11.00 -18.47 -12.50
CA GLY A 506 -11.61 -17.85 -13.66
C GLY A 506 -12.97 -18.47 -14.01
N PRO A 507 -13.70 -17.93 -14.98
CA PRO A 507 -14.99 -18.45 -15.38
C PRO A 507 -14.86 -19.91 -15.82
N ARG A 508 -15.80 -20.75 -15.37
CA ARG A 508 -15.80 -22.18 -15.71
C ARG A 508 -16.01 -22.42 -17.19
N ARG A 509 -16.89 -21.61 -17.82
CA ARG A 509 -17.16 -21.58 -19.25
C ARG A 509 -16.79 -20.21 -19.81
N GLY A 510 -16.23 -20.19 -21.04
CA GLY A 510 -15.78 -18.96 -21.67
C GLY A 510 -14.43 -18.45 -21.16
N LEU A 511 -14.12 -17.24 -21.51
CA LEU A 511 -12.85 -16.55 -21.26
C LEU A 511 -13.12 -15.21 -20.61
N SER A 512 -12.35 -14.85 -19.59
CA SER A 512 -12.25 -13.48 -19.07
C SER A 512 -10.97 -12.85 -19.59
N VAL A 513 -11.12 -11.71 -20.25
CA VAL A 513 -10.02 -10.81 -20.66
C VAL A 513 -10.12 -9.53 -19.87
N GLU A 514 -9.08 -9.20 -19.12
CA GLU A 514 -9.10 -8.04 -18.23
C GLU A 514 -7.92 -7.12 -18.57
N ALA A 515 -8.20 -5.86 -18.93
CA ALA A 515 -7.18 -4.81 -18.90
C ALA A 515 -7.14 -4.21 -17.50
N LEU A 516 -5.99 -4.28 -16.89
CA LEU A 516 -5.76 -3.72 -15.56
C LEU A 516 -5.36 -2.25 -15.73
N ASP A 517 -6.02 -1.36 -15.00
CA ASP A 517 -5.64 0.05 -14.95
C ASP A 517 -4.32 0.18 -14.18
N ILE A 518 -3.26 0.34 -14.92
CA ILE A 518 -1.91 0.51 -14.42
C ILE A 518 -1.36 1.91 -14.74
N GLY A 519 -2.24 2.84 -15.06
CA GLY A 519 -1.89 4.11 -15.66
C GLY A 519 -1.55 3.97 -17.14
N GLN A 520 -0.49 4.64 -17.60
CA GLN A 520 -0.03 4.49 -18.98
C GLN A 520 0.76 3.19 -19.14
N GLY A 521 0.35 2.34 -20.09
CA GLY A 521 0.95 1.04 -20.38
C GLY A 521 -0.06 -0.10 -20.47
N ASP A 522 0.42 -1.31 -20.62
CA ASP A 522 -0.39 -2.51 -20.74
C ASP A 522 -0.17 -3.52 -19.62
N ALA A 523 -1.26 -4.05 -19.11
CA ALA A 523 -1.28 -5.29 -18.35
C ALA A 523 -2.61 -6.00 -18.62
N VAL A 524 -2.58 -7.05 -19.41
CA VAL A 524 -3.78 -7.81 -19.81
C VAL A 524 -3.75 -9.19 -19.15
N LEU A 525 -4.79 -9.47 -18.38
CA LEU A 525 -4.95 -10.76 -17.69
C LEU A 525 -6.00 -11.61 -18.39
N LEU A 526 -5.59 -12.77 -18.86
CA LEU A 526 -6.46 -13.81 -19.40
C LEU A 526 -6.75 -14.85 -18.32
N ARG A 527 -8.04 -15.15 -18.08
CA ARG A 527 -8.43 -16.18 -17.09
C ARG A 527 -9.52 -17.10 -17.62
N TRP A 528 -9.36 -18.37 -17.35
CA TRP A 528 -10.39 -19.40 -17.59
C TRP A 528 -10.16 -20.58 -16.64
N LYS A 529 -11.22 -21.16 -16.12
CA LYS A 529 -11.13 -22.24 -15.12
C LYS A 529 -10.12 -21.89 -14.00
N ARG A 530 -9.00 -22.63 -13.94
CA ARG A 530 -7.89 -22.41 -12.98
C ARG A 530 -6.65 -21.80 -13.63
N HIS A 531 -6.76 -21.45 -14.91
CA HIS A 531 -5.66 -20.92 -15.68
C HIS A 531 -5.64 -19.38 -15.64
N ALA A 532 -4.44 -18.84 -15.61
CA ALA A 532 -4.19 -17.40 -15.65
C ALA A 532 -2.91 -17.13 -16.45
N VAL A 533 -3.02 -16.24 -17.43
CA VAL A 533 -1.90 -15.75 -18.24
C VAL A 533 -1.89 -14.24 -18.16
N LEU A 534 -0.75 -13.67 -17.83
CA LEU A 534 -0.51 -12.23 -17.83
C LEU A 534 0.28 -11.84 -19.06
N ILE A 535 -0.21 -10.85 -19.79
CA ILE A 535 0.45 -10.27 -20.95
C ILE A 535 0.79 -8.84 -20.61
N ASP A 536 2.07 -8.52 -20.61
CA ASP A 536 2.68 -7.29 -20.12
C ASP A 536 2.43 -7.00 -18.63
N GLY A 537 3.20 -6.11 -18.08
CA GLY A 537 3.18 -5.82 -16.64
C GLY A 537 3.01 -4.34 -16.33
N GLY A 538 2.93 -3.50 -17.34
CA GLY A 538 2.88 -2.06 -17.14
C GLY A 538 4.14 -1.47 -16.53
N GLY A 539 4.09 -0.18 -16.27
CA GLY A 539 5.14 0.55 -15.58
C GLY A 539 5.23 1.99 -16.06
N PRO A 540 5.70 2.91 -15.22
CA PRO A 540 6.02 4.25 -15.66
C PRO A 540 7.29 4.24 -16.54
N PHE A 541 7.43 5.24 -17.40
CA PHE A 541 8.65 5.42 -18.24
C PHE A 541 9.92 5.71 -17.44
N ASP A 542 9.83 5.71 -16.12
CA ASP A 542 10.93 5.94 -15.22
C ASP A 542 11.54 4.61 -14.77
N LEU A 543 12.77 4.37 -15.19
CA LEU A 543 13.52 3.14 -14.90
C LEU A 543 13.71 2.87 -13.39
N ASP A 544 13.60 3.88 -12.54
CA ASP A 544 13.71 3.73 -11.07
C ASP A 544 12.44 3.13 -10.41
N ALA A 545 11.36 2.94 -11.15
CA ALA A 545 10.10 2.44 -10.62
C ALA A 545 9.98 0.92 -10.61
N ARG A 546 11.06 0.18 -10.33
CA ARG A 546 11.05 -1.30 -10.20
C ARG A 546 10.07 -1.83 -9.14
N ASP A 547 9.68 -1.01 -8.17
CA ASP A 547 8.64 -1.36 -7.19
C ASP A 547 7.20 -1.23 -7.74
N PHE A 548 7.03 -0.71 -8.96
CA PHE A 548 5.72 -0.53 -9.58
C PHE A 548 4.88 -1.82 -9.60
N GLY A 549 5.47 -2.91 -10.07
CA GLY A 549 4.77 -4.18 -10.11
C GLY A 549 4.30 -4.66 -8.74
N ARG A 550 5.10 -4.40 -7.69
CA ARG A 550 4.79 -4.78 -6.31
C ARG A 550 3.70 -3.92 -5.69
N THR A 551 3.64 -2.64 -6.05
CA THR A 551 2.69 -1.69 -5.47
C THR A 551 1.39 -1.56 -6.27
N HIS A 552 1.41 -1.79 -7.59
CA HIS A 552 0.26 -1.57 -8.48
C HIS A 552 -0.28 -2.88 -9.09
N LEU A 553 0.57 -3.69 -9.73
CA LEU A 553 0.11 -4.84 -10.49
C LEU A 553 -0.18 -6.06 -9.61
N LEU A 554 0.75 -6.44 -8.72
CA LEU A 554 0.62 -7.61 -7.86
C LEU A 554 -0.64 -7.58 -6.98
N PRO A 555 -0.98 -6.45 -6.31
CA PRO A 555 -2.22 -6.33 -5.59
C PRO A 555 -3.45 -6.62 -6.44
N LYS A 556 -3.52 -6.08 -7.66
CA LYS A 556 -4.65 -6.31 -8.58
C LYS A 556 -4.81 -7.78 -8.95
N LEU A 557 -3.71 -8.50 -9.16
CA LEU A 557 -3.75 -9.94 -9.43
C LEU A 557 -4.26 -10.73 -8.21
N LEU A 558 -3.76 -10.41 -7.02
CA LEU A 558 -4.15 -11.09 -5.79
C LEU A 558 -5.62 -10.81 -5.41
N ASP A 559 -6.15 -9.62 -5.70
CA ASP A 559 -7.58 -9.30 -5.53
C ASP A 559 -8.48 -10.14 -6.42
N ARG A 560 -7.96 -10.50 -7.58
CA ARG A 560 -8.65 -11.40 -8.52
C ARG A 560 -8.47 -12.88 -8.21
N GLY A 561 -7.77 -13.17 -7.11
CA GLY A 561 -7.48 -14.52 -6.66
C GLY A 561 -6.36 -15.21 -7.43
N VAL A 562 -5.59 -14.48 -8.23
CA VAL A 562 -4.47 -15.02 -8.99
C VAL A 562 -3.26 -15.14 -8.08
N ALA A 563 -3.01 -16.35 -7.55
CA ALA A 563 -1.86 -16.66 -6.71
C ALA A 563 -0.73 -17.37 -7.48
N ARG A 564 -0.95 -17.72 -8.75
CA ARG A 564 0.03 -18.27 -9.69
C ARG A 564 -0.36 -17.91 -11.11
N LEU A 565 0.62 -17.85 -11.98
CA LEU A 565 0.43 -17.68 -13.42
C LEU A 565 0.93 -18.92 -14.17
N ASP A 566 0.18 -19.36 -15.19
CA ASP A 566 0.67 -20.39 -16.13
C ASP A 566 1.77 -19.78 -17.01
N ALA A 567 1.58 -18.55 -17.46
CA ALA A 567 2.59 -17.77 -18.18
C ALA A 567 2.52 -16.28 -17.84
N ALA A 568 3.70 -15.63 -17.88
CA ALA A 568 3.88 -14.18 -17.93
C ALA A 568 4.58 -13.87 -19.26
N ILE A 569 4.00 -12.99 -20.07
CA ILE A 569 4.46 -12.73 -21.43
C ILE A 569 4.81 -11.26 -21.56
N LEU A 570 5.98 -10.96 -22.12
CA LEU A 570 6.37 -9.59 -22.48
C LEU A 570 6.28 -9.41 -24.01
N THR A 571 5.42 -8.49 -24.44
CA THR A 571 5.20 -8.25 -25.87
C THR A 571 6.39 -7.56 -26.52
N HIS A 572 6.99 -6.57 -25.87
CA HIS A 572 8.17 -5.85 -26.32
C HIS A 572 8.87 -5.13 -25.14
N PRO A 573 10.15 -4.74 -25.27
CA PRO A 573 10.96 -4.30 -24.13
C PRO A 573 10.85 -2.80 -23.83
N HIS A 574 9.62 -2.27 -23.69
CA HIS A 574 9.38 -0.92 -23.18
C HIS A 574 9.05 -0.92 -21.68
N PRO A 575 9.40 0.15 -20.94
CA PRO A 575 9.14 0.23 -19.50
C PRO A 575 7.68 0.05 -19.12
N ASP A 576 6.76 0.64 -19.88
CA ASP A 576 5.31 0.59 -19.68
C ASP A 576 4.66 -0.76 -20.02
N HIS A 577 5.48 -1.75 -20.37
CA HIS A 577 5.11 -3.16 -20.55
C HIS A 577 5.93 -4.08 -19.64
N ALA A 578 7.20 -3.76 -19.35
CA ALA A 578 8.15 -4.66 -18.72
C ALA A 578 8.25 -4.53 -17.20
N LEU A 579 8.18 -3.29 -16.67
CA LEU A 579 8.60 -3.03 -15.28
C LEU A 579 7.80 -3.79 -14.23
N GLY A 580 6.50 -3.96 -14.43
CA GLY A 580 5.68 -4.72 -13.50
C GLY A 580 6.02 -6.20 -13.42
N LEU A 581 6.54 -6.79 -14.51
CA LEU A 581 6.87 -8.22 -14.57
C LEU A 581 8.01 -8.62 -13.64
N PHE A 582 8.92 -7.70 -13.28
CA PHE A 582 9.96 -7.97 -12.28
C PHE A 582 9.37 -8.43 -10.96
N ALA A 583 8.41 -7.67 -10.43
CA ALA A 583 7.76 -8.03 -9.17
C ALA A 583 6.93 -9.32 -9.30
N ILE A 584 6.31 -9.55 -10.45
CA ILE A 584 5.52 -10.77 -10.69
C ILE A 584 6.41 -12.01 -10.67
N LEU A 585 7.55 -11.99 -11.37
CA LEU A 585 8.52 -13.09 -11.35
C LEU A 585 9.17 -13.28 -9.98
N GLU A 586 9.30 -12.22 -9.19
CA GLU A 586 9.85 -12.32 -7.84
C GLU A 586 8.86 -12.87 -6.81
N GLU A 587 7.57 -12.53 -6.91
CA GLU A 587 6.60 -12.72 -5.83
C GLU A 587 5.61 -13.85 -6.10
N LEU A 588 5.31 -14.17 -7.37
CA LEU A 588 4.35 -15.22 -7.74
C LEU A 588 5.03 -16.44 -8.36
N PRO A 589 4.50 -17.63 -8.13
CA PRO A 589 4.82 -18.80 -8.95
C PRO A 589 4.39 -18.58 -10.39
N VAL A 590 5.33 -18.59 -11.32
CA VAL A 590 5.12 -18.48 -12.77
C VAL A 590 5.61 -19.74 -13.45
N GLY A 591 4.77 -20.36 -14.29
CA GLY A 591 5.12 -21.59 -14.99
C GLY A 591 6.06 -21.35 -16.17
N LEU A 592 5.86 -20.25 -16.89
CA LEU A 592 6.65 -19.88 -18.07
C LEU A 592 6.78 -18.34 -18.13
N PHE A 593 7.98 -17.83 -18.31
CA PHE A 593 8.21 -16.48 -18.81
C PHE A 593 8.42 -16.54 -20.33
N ALA A 594 7.66 -15.78 -21.10
CA ALA A 594 7.78 -15.75 -22.55
C ALA A 594 7.96 -14.33 -23.05
N ARG A 595 8.64 -14.17 -24.19
CA ARG A 595 8.87 -12.85 -24.79
C ARG A 595 8.86 -12.87 -26.33
N SER A 596 8.81 -11.69 -26.93
CA SER A 596 9.01 -11.55 -28.38
C SER A 596 10.43 -11.94 -28.80
N ALA A 597 10.57 -12.23 -30.09
CA ALA A 597 11.87 -12.47 -30.74
C ALA A 597 12.60 -11.16 -31.13
N GLY A 598 12.08 -10.01 -30.69
CA GLY A 598 12.64 -8.71 -30.98
C GLY A 598 13.96 -8.42 -30.26
N GLU A 599 14.60 -7.31 -30.64
CA GLU A 599 15.81 -6.82 -30.02
C GLU A 599 15.51 -6.07 -28.71
N ASP A 600 16.48 -6.02 -27.81
CA ASP A 600 16.35 -5.45 -26.45
C ASP A 600 17.46 -4.42 -26.19
N GLU A 601 17.23 -3.17 -26.58
CA GLU A 601 18.18 -2.07 -26.33
C GLU A 601 18.27 -1.70 -24.84
N ALA A 602 17.16 -1.84 -24.10
CA ALA A 602 17.06 -1.48 -22.68
C ALA A 602 17.41 -2.64 -21.72
N ASN A 603 17.81 -3.80 -22.24
CA ASN A 603 18.15 -5.01 -21.51
C ASN A 603 17.00 -5.63 -20.66
N PHE A 604 15.76 -5.25 -20.89
CA PHE A 604 14.62 -5.81 -20.13
C PHE A 604 14.46 -7.31 -20.34
N PHE A 605 14.63 -7.81 -21.56
CA PHE A 605 14.56 -9.26 -21.84
C PHE A 605 15.65 -9.99 -21.08
N ARG A 606 16.90 -9.52 -21.15
CA ARG A 606 18.04 -10.11 -20.46
C ARG A 606 17.86 -10.13 -18.96
N ASP A 607 17.42 -9.03 -18.38
CA ASP A 607 17.25 -8.87 -16.93
C ASP A 607 16.10 -9.73 -16.41
N LEU A 608 14.96 -9.78 -17.12
CA LEU A 608 13.81 -10.64 -16.77
C LEU A 608 14.12 -12.12 -16.96
N GLU A 609 14.84 -12.53 -18.00
CA GLU A 609 15.30 -13.91 -18.19
C GLU A 609 16.30 -14.31 -17.09
N ALA A 610 17.22 -13.43 -16.71
CA ALA A 610 18.14 -13.66 -15.59
C ALA A 610 17.39 -13.82 -14.26
N LEU A 611 16.35 -13.02 -14.04
CA LEU A 611 15.48 -13.13 -12.87
C LEU A 611 14.69 -14.45 -12.91
N ALA A 612 14.08 -14.81 -14.05
CA ALA A 612 13.34 -16.06 -14.24
C ALA A 612 14.24 -17.27 -13.92
N ARG A 613 15.48 -17.30 -14.46
CA ARG A 613 16.46 -18.35 -14.15
C ARG A 613 16.75 -18.45 -12.65
N ARG A 614 16.99 -17.32 -11.98
CA ARG A 614 17.24 -17.30 -10.52
C ARG A 614 16.05 -17.83 -9.71
N ARG A 615 14.83 -17.67 -10.24
CA ARG A 615 13.59 -18.13 -9.60
C ARG A 615 13.16 -19.54 -10.04
N GLY A 616 13.95 -20.22 -10.90
CA GLY A 616 13.61 -21.53 -11.44
C GLY A 616 12.44 -21.53 -12.43
N VAL A 617 12.11 -20.34 -12.99
CA VAL A 617 11.06 -20.18 -14.00
C VAL A 617 11.64 -20.45 -15.37
N ARG A 618 10.98 -21.32 -16.14
CA ARG A 618 11.35 -21.55 -17.55
C ARG A 618 11.15 -20.28 -18.37
N SER A 619 12.07 -19.94 -19.25
CA SER A 619 11.94 -18.85 -20.19
C SER A 619 11.98 -19.32 -21.63
N SER A 620 11.22 -18.65 -22.51
CA SER A 620 11.13 -18.99 -23.93
C SER A 620 10.90 -17.75 -24.78
N VAL A 621 11.52 -17.75 -25.95
CA VAL A 621 11.17 -16.83 -27.04
C VAL A 621 9.99 -17.42 -27.79
N LEU A 622 8.98 -16.60 -28.10
CA LEU A 622 7.84 -17.00 -28.92
C LEU A 622 7.99 -16.46 -30.34
N PRO A 623 8.54 -17.21 -31.30
CA PRO A 623 8.57 -16.79 -32.71
C PRO A 623 7.17 -16.80 -33.31
N ALA A 624 6.98 -16.10 -34.41
CA ALA A 624 5.71 -16.11 -35.14
C ALA A 624 5.36 -17.56 -35.56
N GLY A 625 4.13 -17.97 -35.26
CA GLY A 625 3.62 -19.34 -35.45
C GLY A 625 3.74 -20.23 -34.21
N ALA A 626 4.53 -19.86 -33.20
CA ALA A 626 4.59 -20.59 -31.94
C ALA A 626 3.26 -20.44 -31.16
N ALA A 627 2.90 -21.48 -30.41
CA ALA A 627 1.69 -21.48 -29.61
C ALA A 627 1.93 -22.10 -28.22
N LEU A 628 1.32 -21.49 -27.21
CA LEU A 628 1.10 -22.12 -25.90
C LEU A 628 -0.25 -22.83 -25.97
N VAL A 629 -0.27 -24.09 -25.59
CA VAL A 629 -1.44 -24.94 -25.73
C VAL A 629 -1.85 -25.49 -24.37
N TRP A 630 -3.12 -25.35 -24.04
CA TRP A 630 -3.82 -26.00 -22.93
C TRP A 630 -4.86 -26.99 -23.47
N PRO A 631 -5.40 -27.88 -22.68
CA PRO A 631 -6.39 -28.85 -23.15
C PRO A 631 -7.61 -28.25 -23.84
N ASP A 632 -8.00 -27.01 -23.48
CA ASP A 632 -9.20 -26.36 -23.98
C ASP A 632 -8.94 -24.92 -24.44
N ALA A 633 -7.69 -24.51 -24.57
CA ALA A 633 -7.32 -23.16 -25.02
C ALA A 633 -5.99 -23.14 -25.77
N ARG A 634 -5.84 -22.14 -26.62
CA ARG A 634 -4.61 -21.93 -27.41
C ARG A 634 -4.27 -20.45 -27.48
N LEU A 635 -3.01 -20.11 -27.25
CA LEU A 635 -2.47 -18.76 -27.44
C LEU A 635 -1.37 -18.81 -28.50
N THR A 636 -1.62 -18.26 -29.67
CA THR A 636 -0.74 -18.33 -30.84
C THR A 636 -0.08 -16.96 -31.08
N ALA A 637 1.23 -16.91 -31.20
CA ALA A 637 1.96 -15.74 -31.67
C ALA A 637 1.83 -15.62 -33.19
N ILE A 638 0.99 -14.70 -33.68
CA ILE A 638 0.83 -14.48 -35.13
C ILE A 638 1.89 -13.52 -35.69
N HIS A 639 2.50 -12.69 -34.82
CA HIS A 639 3.67 -11.86 -35.11
C HIS A 639 4.60 -11.84 -33.89
N SER A 640 5.91 -11.79 -34.14
CA SER A 640 6.91 -11.71 -33.09
C SER A 640 8.22 -11.16 -33.64
N GLY A 641 8.57 -9.96 -33.26
CA GLY A 641 9.74 -9.27 -33.79
C GLY A 641 9.55 -8.91 -35.27
N GLY A 642 10.39 -8.09 -35.81
CA GLY A 642 10.34 -7.70 -37.21
C GLY A 642 11.57 -6.85 -37.58
N PRO A 643 11.81 -6.61 -38.89
CA PRO A 643 12.89 -5.75 -39.30
C PRO A 643 12.68 -4.33 -38.71
N ARG A 644 13.75 -3.74 -38.23
CA ARG A 644 13.76 -2.34 -37.77
C ARG A 644 13.32 -1.43 -38.91
N LEU A 645 12.15 -0.85 -38.79
CA LEU A 645 11.73 0.29 -39.57
C LEU A 645 12.15 1.55 -38.80
N LYS A 646 12.67 2.56 -39.47
CA LYS A 646 13.34 3.75 -38.89
C LYS A 646 12.50 4.63 -37.95
N SER A 647 11.19 4.40 -37.85
CA SER A 647 10.29 5.06 -36.91
C SER A 647 9.51 4.02 -36.10
N ASP A 648 9.45 4.11 -34.79
CA ASP A 648 8.80 3.19 -33.86
C ASP A 648 9.32 1.73 -33.92
N ALA A 649 10.63 1.56 -34.07
CA ALA A 649 11.26 0.27 -34.31
C ALA A 649 10.94 -0.78 -33.22
N ILE A 650 10.88 -0.39 -31.97
CA ILE A 650 10.65 -1.31 -30.83
C ILE A 650 9.18 -1.73 -30.75
N ASN A 651 8.24 -0.79 -30.93
CA ASN A 651 6.80 -1.08 -30.90
C ASN A 651 6.40 -2.09 -32.00
N ASN A 652 7.00 -1.97 -33.18
CA ASN A 652 6.76 -2.89 -34.30
C ASN A 652 7.31 -4.32 -34.07
N GLN A 653 8.08 -4.53 -33.00
CA GLN A 653 8.56 -5.85 -32.57
C GLN A 653 7.61 -6.52 -31.57
N SER A 654 6.50 -5.88 -31.24
CA SER A 654 5.49 -6.42 -30.31
C SER A 654 5.00 -7.80 -30.74
N LEU A 655 4.87 -8.71 -29.79
CA LEU A 655 4.09 -9.93 -29.97
C LEU A 655 2.64 -9.54 -30.28
N VAL A 656 2.11 -10.07 -31.38
CA VAL A 656 0.68 -10.07 -31.64
C VAL A 656 0.18 -11.47 -31.37
N LEU A 657 -0.72 -11.58 -30.38
CA LEU A 657 -1.18 -12.86 -29.83
C LEU A 657 -2.66 -13.08 -30.13
N LEU A 658 -2.98 -14.26 -30.65
CA LEU A 658 -4.35 -14.73 -30.80
C LEU A 658 -4.65 -15.76 -29.71
N PHE A 659 -5.59 -15.44 -28.83
CA PHE A 659 -6.13 -16.39 -27.87
C PHE A 659 -7.44 -16.99 -28.37
N GLU A 660 -7.54 -18.32 -28.31
CA GLU A 660 -8.68 -19.08 -28.78
C GLU A 660 -9.16 -20.05 -27.70
N ARG A 661 -10.46 -20.02 -27.40
CA ARG A 661 -11.12 -20.96 -26.50
C ARG A 661 -12.62 -21.08 -26.79
N GLU A 662 -13.11 -22.33 -26.89
CA GLU A 662 -14.53 -22.61 -27.08
C GLU A 662 -15.17 -21.78 -28.22
N GLY A 663 -14.44 -21.61 -29.34
CA GLY A 663 -14.88 -20.83 -30.49
C GLY A 663 -14.82 -19.32 -30.32
N ARG A 664 -14.34 -18.81 -29.18
CA ARG A 664 -14.12 -17.38 -28.94
C ARG A 664 -12.67 -17.00 -29.18
N ARG A 665 -12.46 -15.81 -29.73
CA ARG A 665 -11.16 -15.30 -30.15
C ARG A 665 -10.90 -13.89 -29.60
N ALA A 666 -9.74 -13.71 -28.98
CA ALA A 666 -9.24 -12.40 -28.58
C ALA A 666 -7.89 -12.12 -29.25
N LEU A 667 -7.78 -11.02 -29.94
CA LEU A 667 -6.56 -10.56 -30.58
C LEU A 667 -5.92 -9.46 -29.74
N LEU A 668 -4.68 -9.70 -29.30
CA LEU A 668 -3.90 -8.84 -28.42
C LEU A 668 -2.68 -8.35 -29.19
N THR A 669 -2.63 -7.05 -29.50
CA THR A 669 -1.68 -6.50 -30.46
C THR A 669 -0.41 -5.90 -29.84
N GLY A 670 -0.33 -5.84 -28.48
CA GLY A 670 0.69 -5.04 -27.83
C GLY A 670 0.68 -3.61 -28.39
N ASP A 671 1.84 -3.10 -28.75
CA ASP A 671 2.01 -1.77 -29.35
C ASP A 671 2.30 -1.84 -30.86
N ALA A 672 1.96 -2.97 -31.51
CA ALA A 672 2.12 -3.11 -32.96
C ALA A 672 1.44 -1.97 -33.70
N GLY A 673 2.21 -1.26 -34.52
CA GLY A 673 1.76 -0.13 -35.32
C GLY A 673 1.38 -0.51 -36.75
N ALA A 674 0.97 0.48 -37.55
CA ALA A 674 0.56 0.36 -38.95
C ALA A 674 1.53 -0.46 -39.83
N PRO A 675 2.87 -0.37 -39.69
CA PRO A 675 3.79 -1.21 -40.47
C PRO A 675 3.59 -2.71 -40.21
N THR A 676 3.42 -3.11 -38.96
CA THR A 676 3.16 -4.50 -38.56
C THR A 676 1.78 -4.96 -39.03
N GLU A 677 0.75 -4.14 -38.86
CA GLU A 677 -0.60 -4.41 -39.37
C GLU A 677 -0.60 -4.63 -40.88
N ALA A 678 0.06 -3.75 -41.65
CA ALA A 678 0.20 -3.87 -43.10
C ALA A 678 0.96 -5.15 -43.50
N ALA A 679 1.99 -5.53 -42.76
CA ALA A 679 2.71 -6.79 -43.00
C ALA A 679 1.84 -8.02 -42.76
N LEU A 680 1.01 -8.02 -41.71
CA LEU A 680 0.05 -9.09 -41.43
C LEU A 680 -1.04 -9.19 -42.50
N LEU A 681 -1.57 -8.05 -42.95
CA LEU A 681 -2.56 -7.96 -44.02
C LEU A 681 -2.01 -8.54 -45.34
N ARG A 682 -0.81 -8.09 -45.77
CA ARG A 682 -0.15 -8.60 -46.98
C ARG A 682 0.09 -10.10 -46.96
N ARG A 683 0.34 -10.66 -45.77
CA ARG A 683 0.59 -12.11 -45.61
C ARG A 683 -0.71 -12.91 -45.43
N GLY A 684 -1.89 -12.29 -45.44
CA GLY A 684 -3.17 -12.95 -45.17
C GLY A 684 -3.26 -13.58 -43.77
N ARG A 685 -2.52 -13.01 -42.79
CA ARG A 685 -2.38 -13.59 -41.43
C ARG A 685 -3.22 -12.85 -40.38
N VAL A 686 -4.08 -11.93 -40.76
CA VAL A 686 -4.97 -11.23 -39.82
C VAL A 686 -6.20 -12.12 -39.52
N PRO A 687 -6.33 -12.65 -38.29
CA PRO A 687 -7.48 -13.47 -37.95
C PRO A 687 -8.71 -12.61 -37.61
N ARG A 688 -9.90 -13.12 -37.86
CA ARG A 688 -11.12 -12.56 -37.25
C ARG A 688 -11.10 -12.85 -35.76
N ALA A 689 -11.51 -11.86 -34.95
CA ALA A 689 -11.58 -12.02 -33.50
C ALA A 689 -12.83 -11.31 -32.94
N ASP A 690 -13.40 -11.87 -31.87
CA ASP A 690 -14.56 -11.27 -31.16
C ASP A 690 -14.13 -10.02 -30.39
N LEU A 691 -12.91 -10.01 -29.86
CA LEU A 691 -12.32 -8.94 -29.06
C LEU A 691 -10.97 -8.52 -29.64
N LEU A 692 -10.74 -7.22 -29.76
CA LEU A 692 -9.46 -6.62 -30.11
C LEU A 692 -8.92 -5.78 -28.95
N LYS A 693 -7.69 -6.04 -28.48
CA LYS A 693 -6.95 -5.05 -27.71
C LYS A 693 -6.39 -4.03 -28.72
N VAL A 694 -6.79 -2.78 -28.56
CA VAL A 694 -6.36 -1.68 -29.42
C VAL A 694 -4.85 -1.48 -29.33
N GLY A 695 -4.18 -1.36 -30.48
CA GLY A 695 -2.74 -1.22 -30.55
C GLY A 695 -2.23 0.10 -29.95
N HIS A 696 -1.03 0.07 -29.37
CA HIS A 696 -0.25 1.21 -28.93
C HIS A 696 -1.07 2.26 -28.15
N HIS A 697 -1.82 1.79 -27.15
CA HIS A 697 -2.69 2.60 -26.26
C HIS A 697 -3.66 3.55 -27.00
N GLY A 698 -4.01 3.22 -28.24
CA GLY A 698 -4.85 4.08 -29.07
C GLY A 698 -4.10 5.21 -29.77
N SER A 699 -2.81 5.04 -30.04
CA SER A 699 -2.03 5.96 -30.86
C SER A 699 -2.60 6.04 -32.28
N ARG A 700 -2.46 7.21 -32.91
CA ARG A 700 -2.79 7.41 -34.34
C ARG A 700 -1.97 6.54 -35.30
N THR A 701 -0.85 5.96 -34.83
CA THR A 701 0.04 5.10 -35.61
C THR A 701 -0.36 3.63 -35.62
N ALA A 702 -1.50 3.26 -34.98
CA ALA A 702 -1.96 1.88 -34.85
C ALA A 702 -3.47 1.79 -35.10
N THR A 703 -3.97 0.56 -35.23
CA THR A 703 -5.40 0.23 -35.42
C THR A 703 -5.97 0.89 -36.71
N THR A 704 -5.29 0.61 -37.81
CA THR A 704 -5.67 1.14 -39.12
C THR A 704 -7.06 0.63 -39.56
N PRO A 705 -7.82 1.40 -40.37
CA PRO A 705 -9.13 0.99 -40.87
C PRO A 705 -9.10 -0.37 -41.59
N ALA A 706 -8.08 -0.63 -42.41
CA ALA A 706 -7.90 -1.89 -43.12
C ALA A 706 -7.68 -3.07 -42.18
N PHE A 707 -6.87 -2.89 -41.15
CA PHE A 707 -6.63 -3.91 -40.12
C PHE A 707 -7.91 -4.20 -39.32
N LEU A 708 -8.58 -3.13 -38.91
CA LEU A 708 -9.84 -3.23 -38.15
C LEU A 708 -10.93 -3.97 -38.94
N ALA A 709 -11.08 -3.68 -40.23
CA ALA A 709 -12.01 -4.37 -41.11
C ALA A 709 -11.66 -5.87 -41.27
N ALA A 710 -10.38 -6.24 -41.33
CA ALA A 710 -9.95 -7.63 -41.42
C ALA A 710 -10.21 -8.41 -40.12
N VAL A 711 -9.92 -7.83 -38.96
CA VAL A 711 -10.19 -8.41 -37.63
C VAL A 711 -11.69 -8.51 -37.37
N ALA A 712 -12.45 -7.50 -37.78
CA ALA A 712 -13.90 -7.39 -37.62
C ALA A 712 -14.39 -7.68 -36.16
N PRO A 713 -13.81 -7.01 -35.13
CA PRO A 713 -14.15 -7.29 -33.74
C PRO A 713 -15.51 -6.73 -33.38
N ARG A 714 -16.22 -7.37 -32.46
CA ARG A 714 -17.45 -6.82 -31.86
C ARG A 714 -17.15 -5.81 -30.78
N ALA A 715 -15.99 -5.95 -30.13
CA ALA A 715 -15.56 -5.10 -29.05
C ALA A 715 -14.06 -4.80 -29.11
N ALA A 716 -13.69 -3.66 -28.58
CA ALA A 716 -12.33 -3.23 -28.44
C ALA A 716 -12.02 -2.86 -26.98
N LEU A 717 -10.84 -3.29 -26.51
CA LEU A 717 -10.30 -3.00 -25.21
C LEU A 717 -9.10 -2.07 -25.39
N LEU A 718 -9.14 -0.89 -24.76
CA LEU A 718 -8.11 0.12 -24.86
C LEU A 718 -7.53 0.38 -23.47
N SER A 719 -6.23 0.15 -23.32
CA SER A 719 -5.49 0.42 -22.10
C SER A 719 -4.68 1.70 -22.30
N CYS A 720 -4.97 2.73 -21.50
CA CYS A 720 -4.20 3.96 -21.44
C CYS A 720 -4.43 4.66 -20.11
N GLY A 721 -3.49 5.52 -19.72
CA GLY A 721 -3.59 6.31 -18.50
C GLY A 721 -4.49 7.53 -18.67
N ARG A 722 -5.21 7.88 -17.61
CA ARG A 722 -5.93 9.16 -17.54
C ARG A 722 -4.93 10.31 -17.61
N ASP A 723 -5.27 11.34 -18.36
CA ASP A 723 -4.44 12.56 -18.52
C ASP A 723 -2.96 12.25 -18.90
N ASN A 724 -2.74 11.21 -19.72
CA ASN A 724 -1.39 10.82 -20.11
C ASN A 724 -0.71 11.83 -21.01
N ARG A 725 0.61 11.95 -20.89
CA ARG A 725 1.45 12.93 -21.61
C ARG A 725 1.50 12.74 -23.13
N PHE A 726 1.06 11.58 -23.64
CA PHE A 726 1.11 11.24 -25.06
C PHE A 726 -0.14 11.67 -25.82
N GLY A 727 -1.23 12.04 -25.10
CA GLY A 727 -2.52 12.37 -25.68
C GLY A 727 -3.26 11.16 -26.23
N HIS A 728 -2.97 9.99 -25.67
CA HIS A 728 -3.70 8.78 -26.02
C HIS A 728 -5.00 8.65 -25.21
N PRO A 729 -6.09 8.09 -25.81
CA PRO A 729 -6.18 7.67 -27.20
C PRO A 729 -6.34 8.88 -28.16
N ALA A 730 -5.72 8.76 -29.34
CA ALA A 730 -5.81 9.79 -30.37
C ALA A 730 -7.24 9.92 -30.94
N PRO A 731 -7.70 11.14 -31.26
CA PRO A 731 -9.03 11.35 -31.82
C PRO A 731 -9.27 10.55 -33.10
N GLU A 732 -8.24 10.38 -33.92
CA GLU A 732 -8.30 9.63 -35.18
C GLU A 732 -8.60 8.16 -34.94
N THR A 733 -7.94 7.55 -33.92
CA THR A 733 -8.17 6.16 -33.55
C THR A 733 -9.58 5.97 -32.97
N LEU A 734 -10.04 6.93 -32.15
CA LEU A 734 -11.43 6.92 -31.65
C LEU A 734 -12.44 7.04 -32.76
N GLY A 735 -12.19 7.93 -33.73
CA GLY A 735 -13.02 8.10 -34.94
C GLY A 735 -13.10 6.82 -35.79
N THR A 736 -11.97 6.13 -35.98
CA THR A 736 -11.90 4.85 -36.71
C THR A 736 -12.73 3.75 -36.02
N LEU A 737 -12.62 3.62 -34.70
CA LEU A 737 -13.39 2.64 -33.92
C LEU A 737 -14.89 2.96 -33.92
N ALA A 738 -15.25 4.24 -33.79
CA ALA A 738 -16.64 4.70 -33.84
C ALA A 738 -17.28 4.49 -35.20
N ALA A 739 -16.59 4.80 -36.30
CA ALA A 739 -17.04 4.57 -37.66
C ALA A 739 -17.31 3.07 -37.93
N ALA A 740 -16.50 2.18 -37.35
CA ALA A 740 -16.70 0.73 -37.43
C ALA A 740 -17.79 0.21 -36.46
N ARG A 741 -18.45 1.06 -35.68
CA ARG A 741 -19.48 0.73 -34.68
C ARG A 741 -19.07 -0.33 -33.67
N ILE A 742 -17.81 -0.27 -33.21
CA ILE A 742 -17.24 -1.22 -32.25
C ILE A 742 -17.51 -0.71 -30.84
N HIS A 743 -17.94 -1.60 -29.94
CA HIS A 743 -18.07 -1.27 -28.52
C HIS A 743 -16.68 -1.09 -27.90
N LEU A 744 -16.34 0.14 -27.53
CA LEU A 744 -15.03 0.49 -26.98
C LEU A 744 -15.06 0.59 -25.45
N PHE A 745 -14.15 -0.14 -24.79
CA PHE A 745 -13.93 -0.12 -23.35
C PHE A 745 -12.54 0.44 -23.04
N ARG A 746 -12.48 1.47 -22.18
CA ARG A 746 -11.27 2.25 -21.93
C ARG A 746 -10.92 2.26 -20.46
N THR A 747 -9.63 1.95 -20.11
CA THR A 747 -9.18 1.96 -18.72
C THR A 747 -9.11 3.36 -18.11
N ASP A 748 -8.83 4.40 -18.88
CA ASP A 748 -8.79 5.79 -18.41
C ASP A 748 -10.15 6.34 -17.96
N LEU A 749 -11.24 5.74 -18.44
CA LEU A 749 -12.61 6.11 -18.07
C LEU A 749 -13.25 5.17 -17.04
N LEU A 750 -12.97 3.86 -17.15
CA LEU A 750 -13.66 2.80 -16.43
C LEU A 750 -12.79 2.15 -15.34
N SER A 751 -11.51 2.59 -15.18
CA SER A 751 -10.50 1.88 -14.38
C SER A 751 -10.27 0.47 -14.92
N ASP A 752 -10.20 -0.57 -14.07
CA ASP A 752 -10.05 -1.96 -14.53
C ASP A 752 -11.26 -2.39 -15.38
N VAL A 753 -10.99 -2.94 -16.56
CA VAL A 753 -12.01 -3.42 -17.48
C VAL A 753 -11.96 -4.94 -17.58
N ARG A 754 -13.06 -5.61 -17.25
CA ARG A 754 -13.22 -7.05 -17.42
C ARG A 754 -14.27 -7.36 -18.47
N LEU A 755 -13.90 -8.16 -19.44
CA LEU A 755 -14.77 -8.64 -20.50
C LEU A 755 -14.87 -10.17 -20.43
N GLU A 756 -16.09 -10.68 -20.30
CA GLU A 756 -16.35 -12.13 -20.26
C GLU A 756 -16.99 -12.60 -21.56
N MET A 757 -16.36 -13.56 -22.22
CA MET A 757 -16.83 -14.19 -23.44
C MET A 757 -17.30 -15.62 -23.14
N SER A 758 -18.61 -15.90 -23.22
CA SER A 758 -19.18 -17.22 -22.96
C SER A 758 -19.56 -17.95 -24.26
N SER A 759 -19.50 -19.29 -24.27
CA SER A 759 -19.79 -20.13 -25.44
C SER A 759 -21.26 -20.26 -25.78
N GLY A 760 -22.19 -19.85 -24.90
CA GLY A 760 -23.64 -20.07 -25.07
C GLY A 760 -24.48 -18.83 -25.30
N ALA A 761 -23.94 -17.64 -25.22
CA ALA A 761 -24.66 -16.41 -25.49
C ALA A 761 -24.25 -15.84 -26.84
N THR A 762 -25.22 -15.34 -27.61
CA THR A 762 -25.00 -14.62 -28.88
C THR A 762 -24.29 -13.27 -28.68
N GLY A 763 -23.85 -12.97 -27.44
CA GLY A 763 -23.20 -11.73 -27.06
C GLY A 763 -22.02 -11.91 -26.10
N VAL A 764 -21.13 -10.95 -26.16
CA VAL A 764 -20.10 -10.71 -25.15
C VAL A 764 -20.81 -10.00 -24.00
N THR A 765 -20.83 -10.59 -22.81
CA THR A 765 -21.41 -9.94 -21.63
C THR A 765 -20.34 -9.07 -20.97
N TRP A 766 -20.72 -7.85 -20.67
CA TRP A 766 -19.84 -6.84 -20.09
C TRP A 766 -20.14 -6.72 -18.60
N ARG A 767 -19.16 -6.90 -17.75
CA ARG A 767 -19.22 -6.46 -16.37
C ARG A 767 -18.09 -5.48 -16.14
N GLY A 768 -18.39 -4.19 -16.15
CA GLY A 768 -17.55 -3.21 -15.50
C GLY A 768 -17.50 -3.59 -14.01
N LEU A 769 -16.31 -3.73 -13.44
CA LEU A 769 -16.16 -3.76 -11.99
C LEU A 769 -16.24 -2.30 -11.52
N PRO A 770 -17.07 -1.98 -10.50
CA PRO A 770 -17.11 -0.66 -9.92
C PRO A 770 -15.77 -0.28 -9.31
#